data_d35e549f3cd9c718c4ccd61c800db77e
#
_entry.id   d35e549f3cd9c718c4ccd61c800db77e
#
_cell.length_a   1.000
_cell.length_b   1.000
_cell.length_c   1.000
_cell.angle_alpha   90.00
_cell.angle_beta   90.00
_cell.angle_gamma   90.00
#
_symmetry.space_group_name_H-M   'P 1'
#
loop_
_entity.id
_entity.type
_entity.pdbx_description
1 polymer ?
#
loop_
_entity_poly.entity_id
_entity_poly.type
_entity_poly.pdbx_seq_one_letter_code
_entity_poly.pdbx_strand_id
1 'polypeptide(L)'
;MDYIAKSYNKGSHIETIEDHTEKLIISFNNFKNYIEKYCKYYNDKTIFNKKELDLIYIACKLHDLGKMNYKFQKNINKNFKENKEIDKLYNELDIKNIPHGALSCTFINTEELKEKYNFDDEDIQILASSIFNHHNRKMLDNKKNIIESKRLKKIIEKDLKYNLEIYNELYNKNLFCAYDGIEENLIYYYKDNKLDLDNIYNFWIKFIIIKGMLNKLDYAASTYLYNKKQIGIDTLELEPFDPKENIETKFNKINECQKYMLENKDKNVIVIASTGIGKTEGALLWAGKSKTFYTLPLKVSINSIYERIKNNYYDKEKISFLHSDSKMMMRKEEKEGEEDYQTKYIETRHFVYPFIVCTVDQIFYFVFKSLGTEKFPATLKYSKIIIDEIQSYSPDIIAFLIFGLKVINDLGGKFLIMTATLPPVVTHFLKENIGEKNIADIKTFYKKDNKENIIKRHFIKFIDEKEFDYNKISKSAEDKKVLVICNTVKHSQEVYNILKEYNIKNINLLHSRFIMKEREKKEDDIKNFAPNDINKRKETYGIWVSTQIVEASLDIDFDELYTDMSSADSILQRMGRVYRDRSYNKNEPNIFIYNTKIGIPYVYEQQIYDYSIESIKKYNNKIFTEKDKQKYINEVYDIEKLNQGKNNYYETIKSKINTLLNFPINGLEQKDAKIQFRNINSITVMPQKFYKELEEEKIFEKYDKSFGEEKINILEEIMHYTMSINYYFNRYCNNKISNDNLEHIYITQLKYDDNIGLSNDIDDEADIDSRFL
;
A
#
# COMPACT_ATOMS: atom_id res chain seq x y z
N MET A 1 35.45 2.80 -29.92
CA MET A 1 34.05 3.28 -30.07
C MET A 1 33.22 2.51 -29.06
N ASP A 2 32.73 3.18 -28.00
CA ASP A 2 32.13 2.45 -26.89
C ASP A 2 30.63 2.20 -27.15
N TYR A 3 30.13 1.04 -26.75
CA TYR A 3 28.74 0.69 -26.80
C TYR A 3 28.04 1.17 -25.53
N ILE A 4 27.15 2.17 -25.68
CA ILE A 4 26.51 2.88 -24.55
C ILE A 4 25.27 2.14 -24.10
N ALA A 5 25.12 1.91 -22.80
CA ALA A 5 23.91 1.40 -22.16
C ALA A 5 22.96 2.53 -21.77
N LYS A 6 23.53 3.60 -21.18
CA LYS A 6 22.76 4.72 -20.61
C LYS A 6 23.50 6.02 -20.80
N SER A 7 22.72 7.13 -20.93
CA SER A 7 23.23 8.49 -21.01
C SER A 7 22.47 9.35 -20.00
N TYR A 8 23.18 10.15 -19.23
CA TYR A 8 22.65 10.99 -18.15
C TYR A 8 22.96 12.46 -18.40
N ASN A 9 22.21 13.37 -17.77
CA ASN A 9 22.42 14.82 -17.83
C ASN A 9 22.66 15.36 -19.25
N LYS A 10 21.75 15.01 -20.19
CA LYS A 10 21.83 15.42 -21.60
C LYS A 10 23.12 14.99 -22.30
N GLY A 11 23.73 13.89 -21.86
CA GLY A 11 24.93 13.32 -22.48
C GLY A 11 26.26 13.70 -21.82
N SER A 12 26.24 14.35 -20.67
CA SER A 12 27.47 14.67 -19.91
C SER A 12 28.12 13.46 -19.23
N HIS A 13 27.32 12.41 -18.94
CA HIS A 13 27.79 11.14 -18.40
C HIS A 13 27.28 10.00 -19.24
N ILE A 14 28.17 9.11 -19.61
CA ILE A 14 27.92 7.96 -20.45
C ILE A 14 28.30 6.70 -19.66
N GLU A 15 27.47 5.69 -19.73
CA GLU A 15 27.70 4.36 -19.16
C GLU A 15 27.69 3.33 -20.28
N THR A 16 28.76 2.56 -20.41
CA THR A 16 28.84 1.48 -21.41
C THR A 16 27.99 0.27 -20.99
N ILE A 17 27.69 -0.63 -21.93
CA ILE A 17 27.01 -1.89 -21.64
C ILE A 17 27.83 -2.71 -20.63
N GLU A 18 29.14 -2.71 -20.77
CA GLU A 18 30.05 -3.43 -19.87
C GLU A 18 30.03 -2.86 -18.45
N ASP A 19 30.22 -1.52 -18.32
CA ASP A 19 30.19 -0.86 -17.02
C ASP A 19 28.86 -1.07 -16.29
N HIS A 20 27.75 -0.99 -17.04
CA HIS A 20 26.43 -1.24 -16.49
C HIS A 20 26.26 -2.68 -16.00
N THR A 21 26.69 -3.66 -16.81
CA THR A 21 26.64 -5.07 -16.46
C THR A 21 27.51 -5.36 -15.23
N GLU A 22 28.72 -4.80 -15.14
CA GLU A 22 29.58 -4.96 -13.97
C GLU A 22 28.93 -4.41 -12.69
N LYS A 23 28.36 -3.19 -12.73
CA LYS A 23 27.62 -2.63 -11.60
C LYS A 23 26.44 -3.50 -11.18
N LEU A 24 25.76 -4.08 -12.12
CA LEU A 24 24.62 -4.97 -11.87
C LEU A 24 25.07 -6.28 -11.21
N ILE A 25 26.20 -6.83 -11.60
CA ILE A 25 26.81 -8.01 -10.95
C ILE A 25 27.31 -7.65 -9.53
N ILE A 26 27.85 -6.47 -9.32
CA ILE A 26 28.21 -5.98 -7.97
C ILE A 26 26.95 -5.91 -7.10
N SER A 27 25.85 -5.33 -7.63
CA SER A 27 24.57 -5.27 -6.94
C SER A 27 24.03 -6.66 -6.60
N PHE A 28 24.13 -7.60 -7.53
CA PHE A 28 23.73 -9.00 -7.31
C PHE A 28 24.57 -9.65 -6.19
N ASN A 29 25.88 -9.46 -6.17
CA ASN A 29 26.74 -10.02 -5.13
C ASN A 29 26.43 -9.40 -3.74
N ASN A 30 26.18 -8.09 -3.68
CA ASN A 30 25.76 -7.43 -2.46
C ASN A 30 24.42 -8.00 -1.95
N PHE A 31 23.45 -8.17 -2.83
CA PHE A 31 22.18 -8.80 -2.49
C PHE A 31 22.36 -10.26 -2.06
N LYS A 32 23.19 -11.05 -2.74
CA LYS A 32 23.49 -12.43 -2.36
C LYS A 32 24.08 -12.50 -0.95
N ASN A 33 25.06 -11.65 -0.63
CA ASN A 33 25.65 -11.56 0.71
C ASN A 33 24.63 -11.19 1.77
N TYR A 34 23.70 -10.27 1.45
CA TYR A 34 22.59 -9.89 2.31
C TYR A 34 21.68 -11.10 2.59
N ILE A 35 21.27 -11.84 1.57
CA ILE A 35 20.41 -13.02 1.70
C ILE A 35 21.11 -14.15 2.47
N GLU A 36 22.39 -14.41 2.23
CA GLU A 36 23.17 -15.41 2.95
C GLU A 36 23.27 -15.08 4.46
N LYS A 37 23.44 -13.80 4.81
CA LYS A 37 23.42 -13.33 6.19
C LYS A 37 22.02 -13.45 6.79
N TYR A 38 21.01 -13.16 6.02
CA TYR A 38 19.61 -13.16 6.42
C TYR A 38 19.07 -14.57 6.66
N CYS A 39 19.49 -15.58 5.86
CA CYS A 39 19.10 -16.97 6.04
C CYS A 39 19.53 -17.55 7.40
N LYS A 40 20.60 -17.03 8.01
CA LYS A 40 21.03 -17.42 9.36
C LYS A 40 20.01 -17.07 10.45
N TYR A 41 19.09 -16.14 10.17
CA TYR A 41 18.05 -15.74 11.11
C TYR A 41 16.71 -16.48 10.92
N TYR A 42 16.61 -17.34 9.88
CA TYR A 42 15.39 -18.06 9.49
C TYR A 42 15.55 -19.59 9.55
N ASN A 43 16.19 -20.12 10.57
CA ASN A 43 16.30 -21.58 10.80
C ASN A 43 16.75 -22.38 9.57
N ASP A 44 17.90 -22.07 8.99
CA ASP A 44 18.60 -22.81 7.93
C ASP A 44 17.81 -23.08 6.64
N LYS A 45 16.66 -22.47 6.42
CA LYS A 45 15.98 -22.58 5.14
C LYS A 45 16.50 -21.48 4.18
N THR A 46 17.03 -21.93 3.05
CA THR A 46 17.44 -21.02 1.97
C THR A 46 16.23 -20.29 1.40
N ILE A 47 16.18 -18.97 1.61
CA ILE A 47 15.10 -18.10 1.08
C ILE A 47 15.12 -18.13 -0.47
N PHE A 48 16.31 -18.08 -1.06
CA PHE A 48 16.52 -18.29 -2.48
C PHE A 48 17.31 -19.60 -2.67
N ASN A 49 16.81 -20.48 -3.52
CA ASN A 49 17.57 -21.67 -3.89
C ASN A 49 18.66 -21.32 -4.91
N LYS A 50 19.60 -22.26 -5.13
CA LYS A 50 20.72 -22.06 -6.05
C LYS A 50 20.24 -21.75 -7.48
N LYS A 51 19.23 -22.46 -7.96
CA LYS A 51 18.68 -22.29 -9.31
C LYS A 51 18.08 -20.88 -9.51
N GLU A 52 17.33 -20.36 -8.53
CA GLU A 52 16.81 -18.99 -8.56
C GLU A 52 17.94 -17.95 -8.62
N LEU A 53 19.00 -18.12 -7.82
CA LEU A 53 20.15 -17.22 -7.84
C LEU A 53 20.90 -17.29 -9.16
N ASP A 54 21.09 -18.47 -9.73
CA ASP A 54 21.73 -18.66 -11.03
C ASP A 54 20.90 -18.02 -12.15
N LEU A 55 19.56 -18.16 -12.15
CA LEU A 55 18.67 -17.51 -13.10
C LEU A 55 18.75 -15.97 -13.01
N ILE A 56 18.74 -15.41 -11.81
CA ILE A 56 18.89 -13.95 -11.58
C ILE A 56 20.27 -13.50 -12.12
N TYR A 57 21.33 -14.22 -11.81
CA TYR A 57 22.68 -13.90 -12.26
C TYR A 57 22.80 -13.88 -13.78
N ILE A 58 22.26 -14.91 -14.46
CA ILE A 58 22.28 -14.98 -15.93
C ILE A 58 21.40 -13.86 -16.52
N ALA A 59 20.23 -13.58 -15.95
CA ALA A 59 19.40 -12.47 -16.39
C ALA A 59 20.16 -11.13 -16.30
N CYS A 60 20.91 -10.90 -15.22
CA CYS A 60 21.75 -9.70 -15.06
C CYS A 60 22.81 -9.60 -16.16
N LYS A 61 23.41 -10.71 -16.58
CA LYS A 61 24.43 -10.71 -17.63
C LYS A 61 23.89 -10.43 -19.03
N LEU A 62 22.68 -10.89 -19.32
CA LEU A 62 22.17 -10.93 -20.69
C LEU A 62 21.18 -9.80 -21.02
N HIS A 63 20.50 -9.20 -20.03
CA HIS A 63 19.33 -8.36 -20.27
C HIS A 63 19.53 -7.17 -21.21
N ASP A 64 20.71 -6.57 -21.22
CA ASP A 64 21.05 -5.36 -21.97
C ASP A 64 21.92 -5.58 -23.22
N LEU A 65 22.35 -6.82 -23.51
CA LEU A 65 23.20 -7.12 -24.66
C LEU A 65 22.55 -6.70 -26.00
N GLY A 66 21.25 -6.76 -26.12
CA GLY A 66 20.53 -6.29 -27.29
C GLY A 66 20.67 -4.78 -27.58
N LYS A 67 21.19 -3.97 -26.64
CA LYS A 67 21.52 -2.56 -26.85
C LYS A 67 22.69 -2.36 -27.81
N MET A 68 23.47 -3.40 -28.13
CA MET A 68 24.52 -3.33 -29.15
C MET A 68 24.01 -2.99 -30.55
N ASN A 69 22.69 -3.17 -30.82
CA ASN A 69 22.16 -2.88 -32.14
C ASN A 69 22.40 -1.42 -32.57
N TYR A 70 22.67 -1.23 -33.86
CA TYR A 70 22.99 0.04 -34.45
C TYR A 70 21.96 1.15 -34.16
N LYS A 71 20.69 0.81 -34.28
CA LYS A 71 19.60 1.80 -34.10
C LYS A 71 19.58 2.38 -32.68
N PHE A 72 19.77 1.53 -31.67
CA PHE A 72 19.86 1.97 -30.29
C PHE A 72 21.11 2.84 -30.08
N GLN A 73 22.27 2.38 -30.56
CA GLN A 73 23.53 3.12 -30.42
C GLN A 73 23.51 4.46 -31.13
N LYS A 74 22.99 4.53 -32.35
CA LYS A 74 22.83 5.78 -33.10
C LYS A 74 21.95 6.82 -32.35
N ASN A 75 20.92 6.34 -31.65
CA ASN A 75 20.02 7.22 -30.91
C ASN A 75 20.65 7.77 -29.62
N ILE A 76 21.50 6.99 -28.94
CA ILE A 76 22.06 7.37 -27.64
C ILE A 76 23.47 7.95 -27.72
N ASN A 77 24.27 7.58 -28.73
CA ASN A 77 25.66 7.94 -28.90
C ASN A 77 25.82 8.85 -30.13
N LYS A 78 25.97 10.16 -29.92
CA LYS A 78 26.16 11.14 -31.01
C LYS A 78 27.42 10.89 -31.84
N ASN A 79 28.40 10.19 -31.28
CA ASN A 79 29.67 9.88 -31.94
C ASN A 79 29.67 8.47 -32.56
N PHE A 80 28.53 7.79 -32.58
CA PHE A 80 28.45 6.44 -33.17
C PHE A 80 28.58 6.52 -34.69
N LYS A 81 29.46 5.70 -35.26
CA LYS A 81 29.74 5.73 -36.69
C LYS A 81 28.52 5.37 -37.53
N GLU A 82 28.17 6.26 -38.43
CA GLU A 82 27.06 6.00 -39.36
C GLU A 82 27.36 4.82 -40.28
N ASN A 83 26.35 3.96 -40.45
CA ASN A 83 26.37 2.86 -41.40
C ASN A 83 25.13 2.94 -42.30
N LYS A 84 25.36 3.45 -43.53
CA LYS A 84 24.28 3.71 -44.51
C LYS A 84 23.57 2.42 -44.96
N GLU A 85 24.25 1.28 -44.97
CA GLU A 85 23.65 0.00 -45.30
C GLU A 85 22.65 -0.46 -44.25
N ILE A 86 23.02 -0.30 -42.97
CA ILE A 86 22.11 -0.66 -41.87
C ILE A 86 20.96 0.36 -41.79
N ASP A 87 21.21 1.64 -42.02
CA ASP A 87 20.12 2.65 -42.09
C ASP A 87 19.11 2.28 -43.19
N LYS A 88 19.61 1.88 -44.37
CA LYS A 88 18.77 1.43 -45.48
C LYS A 88 17.97 0.18 -45.11
N LEU A 89 18.58 -0.78 -44.41
CA LEU A 89 17.91 -2.00 -43.92
C LEU A 89 16.72 -1.65 -43.00
N TYR A 90 16.92 -0.77 -42.04
CA TYR A 90 15.84 -0.35 -41.12
C TYR A 90 14.69 0.37 -41.84
N ASN A 91 15.02 1.21 -42.83
CA ASN A 91 14.03 1.89 -43.64
C ASN A 91 13.24 0.92 -44.53
N GLU A 92 13.91 -0.04 -45.21
CA GLU A 92 13.27 -1.07 -46.02
C GLU A 92 12.35 -1.99 -45.23
N LEU A 93 12.69 -2.25 -43.95
CA LEU A 93 11.88 -3.06 -43.05
C LEU A 93 10.76 -2.30 -42.36
N ASP A 94 10.72 -0.97 -42.55
CA ASP A 94 9.79 -0.06 -41.81
C ASP A 94 9.80 -0.29 -40.29
N ILE A 95 11.01 -0.41 -39.72
CA ILE A 95 11.20 -0.63 -38.29
C ILE A 95 11.73 0.64 -37.64
N LYS A 96 10.87 1.31 -36.85
CA LYS A 96 11.26 2.51 -36.11
C LYS A 96 12.07 2.19 -34.84
N ASN A 97 11.70 1.12 -34.13
CA ASN A 97 12.38 0.72 -32.89
C ASN A 97 12.17 -0.78 -32.63
N ILE A 98 13.23 -1.46 -32.16
CA ILE A 98 13.14 -2.84 -31.65
C ILE A 98 13.45 -2.81 -30.17
N PRO A 99 12.60 -3.40 -29.31
CA PRO A 99 12.93 -3.54 -27.89
C PRO A 99 14.23 -4.34 -27.73
N HIS A 100 15.24 -3.73 -27.12
CA HIS A 100 16.52 -4.41 -26.91
C HIS A 100 16.40 -5.68 -26.07
N GLY A 101 15.41 -5.79 -25.16
CA GLY A 101 15.12 -7.03 -24.45
C GLY A 101 14.79 -8.20 -25.38
N ALA A 102 14.13 -7.93 -26.52
CA ALA A 102 13.90 -8.95 -27.56
C ALA A 102 15.21 -9.42 -28.20
N LEU A 103 16.09 -8.47 -28.56
CA LEU A 103 17.41 -8.78 -29.10
C LEU A 103 18.31 -9.48 -28.06
N SER A 104 18.20 -9.13 -26.80
CA SER A 104 18.94 -9.77 -25.70
C SER A 104 18.60 -11.25 -25.56
N CYS A 105 17.38 -11.67 -25.86
CA CYS A 105 17.00 -13.08 -25.81
C CYS A 105 17.77 -13.96 -26.81
N THR A 106 18.36 -13.41 -27.89
CA THR A 106 19.14 -14.15 -28.86
C THR A 106 20.47 -14.66 -28.29
N PHE A 107 20.92 -14.13 -27.18
CA PHE A 107 22.13 -14.57 -26.47
C PHE A 107 21.87 -15.72 -25.47
N ILE A 108 20.65 -16.19 -25.34
CA ILE A 108 20.31 -17.31 -24.45
C ILE A 108 20.70 -18.63 -25.12
N ASN A 109 21.80 -19.21 -24.67
CA ASN A 109 22.24 -20.53 -25.14
C ASN A 109 21.56 -21.62 -24.30
N THR A 110 20.48 -22.20 -24.83
CA THR A 110 19.65 -23.18 -24.11
C THR A 110 20.42 -24.47 -23.77
N GLU A 111 21.30 -24.95 -24.66
CA GLU A 111 22.10 -26.16 -24.44
C GLU A 111 23.11 -25.94 -23.30
N GLU A 112 23.89 -24.86 -23.36
CA GLU A 112 24.85 -24.52 -22.30
C GLU A 112 24.17 -24.33 -20.95
N LEU A 113 23.00 -23.68 -20.92
CA LEU A 113 22.26 -23.46 -19.69
C LEU A 113 21.74 -24.76 -19.07
N LYS A 114 21.28 -25.71 -19.91
CA LYS A 114 20.86 -27.04 -19.45
C LYS A 114 22.05 -27.84 -18.90
N GLU A 115 23.18 -27.84 -19.60
CA GLU A 115 24.36 -28.59 -19.18
C GLU A 115 25.01 -28.00 -17.90
N LYS A 116 25.24 -26.71 -17.88
CA LYS A 116 26.04 -26.06 -16.82
C LYS A 116 25.24 -25.77 -15.55
N TYR A 117 23.96 -25.38 -15.68
CA TYR A 117 23.11 -24.92 -14.55
C TYR A 117 21.97 -25.89 -14.26
N ASN A 118 21.80 -26.95 -15.02
CA ASN A 118 20.71 -27.92 -14.91
C ASN A 118 19.31 -27.24 -14.98
N PHE A 119 19.17 -26.25 -15.90
CA PHE A 119 17.92 -25.61 -16.19
C PHE A 119 17.04 -26.51 -17.06
N ASP A 120 15.75 -26.52 -16.77
CA ASP A 120 14.74 -27.15 -17.64
C ASP A 120 14.14 -26.09 -18.59
N ASP A 121 13.22 -26.55 -19.47
CA ASP A 121 12.60 -25.66 -20.45
C ASP A 121 11.77 -24.57 -19.83
N GLU A 122 11.13 -24.82 -18.67
CA GLU A 122 10.38 -23.80 -17.92
C GLU A 122 11.31 -22.73 -17.35
N ASP A 123 12.45 -23.10 -16.78
CA ASP A 123 13.47 -22.18 -16.27
C ASP A 123 13.99 -21.27 -17.39
N ILE A 124 14.24 -21.81 -18.55
CA ILE A 124 14.70 -21.07 -19.73
C ILE A 124 13.61 -20.11 -20.22
N GLN A 125 12.36 -20.56 -20.25
CA GLN A 125 11.23 -19.71 -20.63
C GLN A 125 11.01 -18.56 -19.63
N ILE A 126 11.19 -18.81 -18.33
CA ILE A 126 11.14 -17.79 -17.28
C ILE A 126 12.27 -16.77 -17.46
N LEU A 127 13.49 -17.23 -17.69
CA LEU A 127 14.65 -16.39 -17.95
C LEU A 127 14.42 -15.47 -19.15
N ALA A 128 14.05 -16.06 -20.30
CA ALA A 128 13.80 -15.34 -21.54
C ALA A 128 12.65 -14.33 -21.40
N SER A 129 11.54 -14.76 -20.77
CA SER A 129 10.38 -13.87 -20.51
C SER A 129 10.74 -12.72 -19.60
N SER A 130 11.63 -12.94 -18.63
CA SER A 130 12.11 -11.89 -17.70
C SER A 130 12.99 -10.89 -18.42
N ILE A 131 13.95 -11.33 -19.24
CA ILE A 131 14.81 -10.48 -20.06
C ILE A 131 13.99 -9.71 -21.09
N PHE A 132 13.09 -10.37 -21.79
CA PHE A 132 12.24 -9.75 -22.80
C PHE A 132 11.41 -8.60 -22.23
N ASN A 133 10.85 -8.77 -21.03
CA ASN A 133 9.92 -7.84 -20.41
C ASN A 133 10.54 -6.90 -19.36
N HIS A 134 11.88 -6.84 -19.18
CA HIS A 134 12.48 -6.13 -18.04
C HIS A 134 12.15 -4.63 -17.99
N HIS A 135 12.02 -3.96 -19.14
CA HIS A 135 11.58 -2.57 -19.23
C HIS A 135 10.08 -2.38 -19.52
N ASN A 136 9.36 -3.47 -19.81
CA ASN A 136 7.97 -3.34 -20.21
C ASN A 136 7.07 -3.09 -19.01
N ARG A 137 6.33 -1.98 -19.09
CA ARG A 137 5.27 -1.61 -18.15
C ARG A 137 3.88 -1.65 -18.79
N LYS A 138 3.80 -1.95 -20.09
CA LYS A 138 2.58 -2.05 -20.89
C LYS A 138 2.57 -3.33 -21.68
N MET A 139 1.39 -3.90 -21.86
CA MET A 139 1.20 -5.00 -22.82
C MET A 139 1.52 -4.53 -24.23
N LEU A 140 2.16 -5.39 -24.97
CA LEU A 140 2.54 -5.13 -26.35
C LEU A 140 1.81 -6.12 -27.26
N ASP A 141 0.55 -5.86 -27.54
CA ASP A 141 -0.30 -6.69 -28.40
C ASP A 141 0.28 -6.97 -29.78
N ASN A 142 1.17 -6.12 -30.27
CA ASN A 142 1.79 -6.24 -31.59
C ASN A 142 3.21 -6.85 -31.56
N LYS A 143 3.76 -7.25 -30.42
CA LYS A 143 5.14 -7.73 -30.34
C LYS A 143 5.31 -9.15 -30.92
N LYS A 144 4.31 -10.01 -30.85
CA LYS A 144 4.36 -11.33 -31.49
C LYS A 144 4.72 -11.19 -32.98
N ASN A 145 4.04 -10.28 -33.68
CA ASN A 145 4.29 -10.02 -35.10
C ASN A 145 5.70 -9.48 -35.41
N ILE A 146 6.35 -8.79 -34.47
CA ILE A 146 7.73 -8.31 -34.64
C ILE A 146 8.74 -9.42 -34.39
N ILE A 147 8.51 -10.25 -33.39
CA ILE A 147 9.43 -11.30 -32.95
C ILE A 147 9.44 -12.47 -33.91
N GLU A 148 8.29 -12.90 -34.41
CA GLU A 148 8.13 -13.99 -35.35
C GLU A 148 8.42 -13.55 -36.81
N SER A 149 8.74 -12.29 -37.02
CA SER A 149 8.90 -11.75 -38.36
C SER A 149 10.26 -12.07 -38.95
N LYS A 150 10.27 -12.42 -40.27
CA LYS A 150 11.49 -12.48 -41.10
C LYS A 150 12.33 -11.18 -41.03
N ARG A 151 11.74 -10.08 -40.51
CA ARG A 151 12.36 -8.78 -40.29
C ARG A 151 13.35 -8.82 -39.14
N LEU A 152 12.98 -9.44 -37.99
CA LEU A 152 13.87 -9.56 -36.82
C LEU A 152 15.09 -10.42 -37.19
N LYS A 153 14.90 -11.54 -37.91
CA LYS A 153 16.01 -12.38 -38.38
C LYS A 153 17.03 -11.58 -39.19
N LYS A 154 16.59 -10.76 -40.13
CA LYS A 154 17.48 -9.89 -40.94
C LYS A 154 18.23 -8.87 -40.08
N ILE A 155 17.61 -8.33 -39.05
CA ILE A 155 18.27 -7.40 -38.12
C ILE A 155 19.32 -8.11 -37.29
N ILE A 156 19.02 -9.29 -36.76
CA ILE A 156 20.00 -10.11 -36.03
C ILE A 156 21.21 -10.43 -36.93
N GLU A 157 20.97 -10.90 -38.13
CA GLU A 157 22.04 -11.31 -39.06
C GLU A 157 22.91 -10.14 -39.51
N LYS A 158 22.31 -9.00 -39.87
CA LYS A 158 23.03 -7.90 -40.54
C LYS A 158 23.45 -6.76 -39.60
N ASP A 159 22.76 -6.58 -38.50
CA ASP A 159 23.05 -5.51 -37.54
C ASP A 159 23.66 -6.08 -36.25
N LEU A 160 22.90 -6.90 -35.52
CA LEU A 160 23.31 -7.32 -34.17
C LEU A 160 24.61 -8.14 -34.22
N LYS A 161 24.75 -9.13 -35.13
CA LYS A 161 25.95 -9.93 -35.26
C LYS A 161 27.18 -9.11 -35.69
N TYR A 162 27.01 -8.15 -36.59
CA TYR A 162 28.06 -7.26 -37.01
C TYR A 162 28.57 -6.41 -35.82
N ASN A 163 27.69 -5.83 -35.04
CA ASN A 163 28.07 -5.05 -33.87
C ASN A 163 28.64 -5.95 -32.75
N LEU A 164 28.16 -7.18 -32.64
CA LEU A 164 28.69 -8.14 -31.68
C LEU A 164 30.16 -8.52 -31.92
N GLU A 165 30.55 -8.68 -33.19
CA GLU A 165 31.97 -8.91 -33.53
C GLU A 165 32.85 -7.76 -33.05
N ILE A 166 32.46 -6.53 -33.33
CA ILE A 166 33.17 -5.31 -32.86
C ILE A 166 33.17 -5.25 -31.35
N TYR A 167 32.07 -5.55 -30.70
CA TYR A 167 31.95 -5.55 -29.22
C TYR A 167 32.90 -6.57 -28.58
N ASN A 168 32.94 -7.79 -29.14
CA ASN A 168 33.83 -8.85 -28.66
C ASN A 168 35.31 -8.49 -28.79
N GLU A 169 35.71 -7.86 -29.89
CA GLU A 169 37.08 -7.38 -30.08
C GLU A 169 37.40 -6.25 -29.07
N LEU A 170 36.49 -5.27 -28.89
CA LEU A 170 36.69 -4.12 -28.04
C LEU A 170 36.87 -4.49 -26.56
N TYR A 171 36.02 -5.40 -26.08
CA TYR A 171 35.97 -5.76 -24.65
C TYR A 171 36.60 -7.12 -24.33
N ASN A 172 37.30 -7.75 -25.32
CA ASN A 172 37.92 -9.06 -25.19
C ASN A 172 36.94 -10.14 -24.68
N LYS A 173 35.79 -10.21 -25.32
CA LYS A 173 34.70 -11.14 -24.98
C LYS A 173 34.54 -12.19 -26.09
N ASN A 174 33.89 -13.31 -25.77
CA ASN A 174 33.53 -14.37 -26.70
C ASN A 174 32.02 -14.63 -26.67
N LEU A 175 31.22 -13.56 -26.77
CA LEU A 175 29.77 -13.67 -26.85
C LEU A 175 29.38 -14.09 -28.26
N PHE A 176 28.26 -14.82 -28.37
CA PHE A 176 27.68 -15.19 -29.65
C PHE A 176 26.16 -15.19 -29.56
N CYS A 177 25.49 -14.92 -30.68
CA CYS A 177 24.06 -15.13 -30.80
C CYS A 177 23.79 -16.62 -30.98
N ALA A 178 23.12 -17.21 -30.01
CA ALA A 178 22.77 -18.65 -30.07
C ALA A 178 21.72 -18.94 -31.16
N TYR A 179 20.87 -17.92 -31.47
CA TYR A 179 19.80 -18.07 -32.45
C TYR A 179 19.76 -16.89 -33.42
N ASP A 180 19.33 -17.16 -34.65
CA ASP A 180 19.08 -16.17 -35.70
C ASP A 180 17.69 -15.50 -35.56
N GLY A 181 16.97 -15.80 -34.50
CA GLY A 181 15.63 -15.32 -34.18
C GLY A 181 15.31 -15.60 -32.71
N ILE A 182 14.06 -15.48 -32.34
CA ILE A 182 13.56 -15.90 -31.04
C ILE A 182 12.70 -17.14 -31.30
N GLU A 183 13.03 -18.27 -30.65
CA GLU A 183 12.22 -19.48 -30.76
C GLU A 183 10.77 -19.23 -30.30
N GLU A 184 9.81 -19.83 -31.00
CA GLU A 184 8.38 -19.60 -30.83
C GLU A 184 7.91 -19.85 -29.40
N ASN A 185 8.52 -20.79 -28.67
CA ASN A 185 8.17 -21.14 -27.30
C ASN A 185 9.09 -20.53 -26.22
N LEU A 186 10.06 -19.72 -26.61
CA LEU A 186 11.05 -19.19 -25.67
C LEU A 186 10.44 -18.13 -24.72
N ILE A 187 9.41 -17.42 -25.18
CA ILE A 187 8.77 -16.36 -24.40
C ILE A 187 7.33 -16.73 -24.13
N TYR A 188 6.93 -16.58 -22.86
CA TYR A 188 5.55 -16.79 -22.44
C TYR A 188 4.62 -15.71 -22.98
N TYR A 189 3.62 -16.13 -23.78
CA TYR A 189 2.51 -15.29 -24.25
C TYR A 189 1.19 -15.82 -23.71
N TYR A 190 0.47 -14.99 -22.96
CA TYR A 190 -0.81 -15.37 -22.37
C TYR A 190 -1.85 -15.88 -23.38
N LYS A 191 -1.92 -15.29 -24.57
CA LYS A 191 -2.95 -15.63 -25.57
C LYS A 191 -2.75 -16.96 -26.25
N ASP A 192 -1.55 -17.52 -26.20
CA ASP A 192 -1.19 -18.72 -26.97
C ASP A 192 -1.11 -19.99 -26.12
N ASN A 193 -1.17 -19.87 -24.81
CA ASN A 193 -0.98 -21.02 -23.92
C ASN A 193 -2.31 -21.70 -23.57
N LYS A 194 -2.40 -22.98 -23.95
CA LYS A 194 -3.43 -23.94 -23.51
C LYS A 194 -3.12 -24.52 -22.12
N LEU A 195 -2.27 -23.86 -21.32
CA LEU A 195 -1.96 -24.31 -19.97
C LEU A 195 -3.18 -24.22 -19.09
N ASP A 196 -3.34 -25.17 -18.17
CA ASP A 196 -4.32 -25.05 -17.11
C ASP A 196 -3.95 -23.91 -16.13
N LEU A 197 -4.89 -23.50 -15.33
CA LEU A 197 -4.73 -22.33 -14.44
C LEU A 197 -3.64 -22.51 -13.39
N ASP A 198 -3.44 -23.74 -12.90
CA ASP A 198 -2.43 -24.05 -11.90
C ASP A 198 -1.02 -23.91 -12.49
N ASN A 199 -0.81 -24.38 -13.71
CA ASN A 199 0.47 -24.22 -14.42
C ASN A 199 0.78 -22.74 -14.71
N ILE A 200 -0.23 -21.95 -15.09
CA ILE A 200 -0.08 -20.49 -15.29
C ILE A 200 0.30 -19.81 -13.97
N TYR A 201 -0.33 -20.15 -12.86
CA TYR A 201 -0.02 -19.61 -11.56
C TYR A 201 1.40 -19.95 -11.10
N ASN A 202 1.80 -21.23 -11.25
CA ASN A 202 3.13 -21.69 -10.88
C ASN A 202 4.24 -21.03 -11.71
N PHE A 203 4.02 -20.88 -13.03
CA PHE A 203 4.91 -20.11 -13.89
C PHE A 203 5.03 -18.66 -13.41
N TRP A 204 3.91 -18.00 -13.13
CA TRP A 204 3.90 -16.62 -12.67
C TRP A 204 4.66 -16.43 -11.35
N ILE A 205 4.51 -17.32 -10.39
CA ILE A 205 5.24 -17.28 -9.10
C ILE A 205 6.76 -17.31 -9.32
N LYS A 206 7.26 -18.13 -10.23
CA LYS A 206 8.70 -18.18 -10.57
C LYS A 206 9.14 -16.95 -11.36
N PHE A 207 8.35 -16.53 -12.34
CA PHE A 207 8.61 -15.36 -13.19
C PHE A 207 8.75 -14.06 -12.38
N ILE A 208 7.86 -13.82 -11.41
CA ILE A 208 7.90 -12.59 -10.60
C ILE A 208 9.17 -12.51 -9.73
N ILE A 209 9.74 -13.63 -9.31
CA ILE A 209 11.00 -13.65 -8.58
C ILE A 209 12.13 -13.15 -9.49
N ILE A 210 12.29 -13.77 -10.66
CA ILE A 210 13.43 -13.50 -11.54
C ILE A 210 13.34 -12.09 -12.12
N LYS A 211 12.19 -11.74 -12.72
CA LYS A 211 11.99 -10.40 -13.28
C LYS A 211 12.00 -9.31 -12.20
N GLY A 212 11.38 -9.57 -11.04
CA GLY A 212 11.33 -8.61 -9.95
C GLY A 212 12.70 -8.29 -9.39
N MET A 213 13.56 -9.31 -9.22
CA MET A 213 14.94 -9.12 -8.78
C MET A 213 15.80 -8.47 -9.87
N LEU A 214 15.67 -8.87 -11.13
CA LEU A 214 16.35 -8.20 -12.24
C LEU A 214 16.03 -6.70 -12.26
N ASN A 215 14.76 -6.32 -12.16
CA ASN A 215 14.34 -4.91 -12.13
C ASN A 215 14.89 -4.15 -10.93
N LYS A 216 14.98 -4.80 -9.76
CA LYS A 216 15.52 -4.19 -8.55
C LYS A 216 17.02 -3.94 -8.67
N LEU A 217 17.76 -4.91 -9.22
CA LEU A 217 19.20 -4.85 -9.43
C LEU A 217 19.59 -3.86 -10.54
N ASP A 218 18.86 -3.84 -11.67
CA ASP A 218 19.07 -2.86 -12.75
C ASP A 218 18.84 -1.42 -12.25
N TYR A 219 17.81 -1.22 -11.42
CA TYR A 219 17.59 0.09 -10.81
C TYR A 219 18.77 0.51 -9.92
N ALA A 220 19.24 -0.39 -9.05
CA ALA A 220 20.37 -0.11 -8.16
C ALA A 220 21.65 0.20 -8.93
N ALA A 221 21.95 -0.57 -9.98
CA ALA A 221 23.08 -0.31 -10.87
C ALA A 221 23.00 1.07 -11.53
N SER A 222 21.78 1.49 -11.93
CA SER A 222 21.52 2.76 -12.58
C SER A 222 21.70 3.97 -11.66
N THR A 223 21.51 3.80 -10.34
CA THR A 223 21.63 4.91 -9.35
C THR A 223 23.04 5.12 -8.85
N TYR A 224 23.95 4.16 -9.05
CA TYR A 224 25.34 4.22 -8.57
C TYR A 224 26.12 5.48 -9.01
N LEU A 225 25.75 6.06 -10.16
CA LEU A 225 26.42 7.25 -10.70
C LEU A 225 26.18 8.53 -9.90
N TYR A 226 25.02 8.65 -9.23
CA TYR A 226 24.68 9.90 -8.56
C TYR A 226 25.38 10.10 -7.22
N ASN A 227 25.60 9.05 -6.42
CA ASN A 227 26.08 9.16 -5.07
C ASN A 227 27.27 8.23 -4.74
N LYS A 228 27.87 7.53 -5.72
CA LYS A 228 28.81 6.42 -5.50
C LYS A 228 28.28 5.35 -4.53
N LYS A 229 26.97 5.37 -4.26
CA LYS A 229 26.24 4.45 -3.40
C LYS A 229 25.13 3.81 -4.19
N GLN A 230 24.97 2.51 -4.07
CA GLN A 230 23.87 1.78 -4.71
C GLN A 230 22.58 2.03 -3.93
N ILE A 231 21.64 2.74 -4.54
CA ILE A 231 20.32 3.03 -4.00
C ILE A 231 19.33 2.04 -4.61
N GLY A 232 18.46 1.47 -3.79
CA GLY A 232 17.35 0.64 -4.28
C GLY A 232 17.56 -0.87 -4.18
N ILE A 233 18.67 -1.32 -3.57
CA ILE A 233 18.94 -2.72 -3.24
C ILE A 233 19.19 -2.89 -1.73
N ASP A 234 18.79 -4.03 -1.20
CA ASP A 234 19.07 -4.39 0.19
C ASP A 234 20.56 -4.68 0.37
N THR A 235 21.20 -3.95 1.27
CA THR A 235 22.62 -4.07 1.61
C THR A 235 22.82 -4.42 3.08
N LEU A 236 24.03 -4.90 3.43
CA LEU A 236 24.36 -5.20 4.82
C LEU A 236 24.43 -3.96 5.72
N GLU A 237 24.56 -2.76 5.16
CA GLU A 237 24.54 -1.50 5.91
C GLU A 237 23.15 -1.21 6.50
N LEU A 238 22.10 -1.60 5.78
CA LEU A 238 20.70 -1.47 6.20
C LEU A 238 20.14 -2.83 6.64
N GLU A 239 20.87 -3.59 7.44
CA GLU A 239 20.35 -4.85 7.98
C GLU A 239 19.21 -4.63 8.98
N PRO A 240 18.24 -5.58 9.07
CA PRO A 240 17.15 -5.50 10.04
C PRO A 240 17.66 -5.40 11.47
N PHE A 241 17.01 -4.55 12.26
CA PHE A 241 17.26 -4.36 13.68
C PHE A 241 16.37 -5.28 14.52
N ASP A 242 16.86 -5.81 15.65
CA ASP A 242 16.05 -6.59 16.59
C ASP A 242 15.52 -5.69 17.71
N PRO A 243 14.21 -5.43 17.76
CA PRO A 243 13.63 -4.53 18.76
C PRO A 243 13.46 -5.18 20.15
N LYS A 244 13.80 -6.46 20.31
CA LYS A 244 13.51 -7.24 21.52
C LYS A 244 14.08 -6.61 22.79
N GLU A 245 15.33 -6.23 22.78
CA GLU A 245 16.01 -5.63 23.94
C GLU A 245 15.33 -4.32 24.38
N ASN A 246 14.98 -3.47 23.43
CA ASN A 246 14.31 -2.19 23.71
C ASN A 246 12.91 -2.41 24.31
N ILE A 247 12.20 -3.44 23.85
CA ILE A 247 10.86 -3.80 24.37
C ILE A 247 10.98 -4.37 25.78
N GLU A 248 11.91 -5.30 26.02
CA GLU A 248 12.13 -5.92 27.33
C GLU A 248 12.59 -4.89 28.39
N THR A 249 13.45 -3.95 28.00
CA THR A 249 13.88 -2.85 28.89
C THR A 249 12.70 -1.95 29.30
N LYS A 250 11.78 -1.69 28.39
CA LYS A 250 10.62 -0.82 28.66
C LYS A 250 9.54 -1.49 29.49
N PHE A 251 9.33 -2.77 29.34
CA PHE A 251 8.19 -3.49 29.93
C PHE A 251 8.56 -4.60 30.93
N ASN A 252 9.71 -4.67 31.48
CA ASN A 252 10.17 -5.66 32.49
C ASN A 252 9.68 -7.12 32.27
N LYS A 253 8.49 -7.31 31.66
CA LYS A 253 7.88 -8.64 31.40
C LYS A 253 6.95 -8.55 30.18
N ILE A 254 7.12 -9.46 29.22
CA ILE A 254 6.21 -9.65 28.10
C ILE A 254 4.96 -10.43 28.55
N ASN A 255 3.80 -10.07 28.01
CA ASN A 255 2.52 -10.72 28.31
C ASN A 255 2.29 -11.98 27.45
N GLU A 256 1.21 -12.73 27.73
CA GLU A 256 0.87 -13.97 27.01
C GLU A 256 0.70 -13.79 25.51
N CYS A 257 0.10 -12.67 25.07
CA CYS A 257 -0.09 -12.33 23.67
C CYS A 257 1.25 -12.09 22.95
N GLN A 258 2.12 -11.31 23.57
CA GLN A 258 3.47 -11.00 23.06
C GLN A 258 4.35 -12.26 23.02
N LYS A 259 4.26 -13.10 24.08
CA LYS A 259 4.96 -14.37 24.15
C LYS A 259 4.53 -15.32 23.03
N TYR A 260 3.22 -15.44 22.79
CA TYR A 260 2.68 -16.25 21.69
C TYR A 260 3.21 -15.82 20.33
N MET A 261 3.23 -14.52 20.05
CA MET A 261 3.76 -13.98 18.79
C MET A 261 5.26 -14.28 18.66
N LEU A 262 6.05 -14.08 19.71
CA LEU A 262 7.48 -14.36 19.72
C LEU A 262 7.79 -15.85 19.47
N GLU A 263 7.05 -16.76 20.12
CA GLU A 263 7.23 -18.22 19.97
C GLU A 263 6.85 -18.74 18.57
N ASN A 264 6.02 -17.99 17.83
CA ASN A 264 5.58 -18.35 16.48
C ASN A 264 6.18 -17.45 15.39
N LYS A 265 7.34 -16.84 15.65
CA LYS A 265 7.98 -15.88 14.72
C LYS A 265 8.30 -16.44 13.33
N ASP A 266 8.41 -17.77 13.20
CA ASP A 266 8.72 -18.45 11.94
C ASP A 266 7.47 -18.99 11.20
N LYS A 267 6.27 -18.66 11.69
CA LYS A 267 4.98 -19.10 11.14
C LYS A 267 4.13 -17.91 10.68
N ASN A 268 3.17 -18.19 9.82
CA ASN A 268 2.07 -17.27 9.62
C ASN A 268 1.17 -17.29 10.86
N VAL A 269 0.83 -16.11 11.37
CA VAL A 269 0.15 -15.98 12.67
C VAL A 269 -1.11 -15.12 12.51
N ILE A 270 -2.16 -15.52 13.20
CA ILE A 270 -3.38 -14.72 13.34
C ILE A 270 -3.67 -14.58 14.83
N VAL A 271 -3.75 -13.33 15.30
CA VAL A 271 -4.01 -13.00 16.70
C VAL A 271 -5.23 -12.09 16.82
N ILE A 272 -6.17 -12.51 17.64
CA ILE A 272 -7.30 -11.70 18.07
C ILE A 272 -6.98 -11.19 19.47
N ALA A 273 -6.85 -9.89 19.68
CA ALA A 273 -6.40 -9.35 20.95
C ALA A 273 -7.01 -7.99 21.27
N SER A 274 -7.47 -7.83 22.51
CA SER A 274 -8.09 -6.59 23.01
C SER A 274 -7.23 -5.35 22.74
N THR A 275 -7.88 -4.23 22.51
CA THR A 275 -7.18 -2.93 22.38
C THR A 275 -6.39 -2.62 23.64
N GLY A 276 -5.17 -2.09 23.48
CA GLY A 276 -4.29 -1.72 24.61
C GLY A 276 -3.59 -2.90 25.31
N ILE A 277 -3.59 -4.13 24.74
CA ILE A 277 -2.87 -5.29 25.27
C ILE A 277 -1.38 -5.35 24.87
N GLY A 278 -0.92 -4.43 24.00
CA GLY A 278 0.45 -4.45 23.50
C GLY A 278 0.63 -5.25 22.21
N LYS A 279 -0.37 -5.21 21.29
CA LYS A 279 -0.31 -5.86 19.97
C LYS A 279 0.90 -5.40 19.16
N THR A 280 1.15 -4.09 19.12
CA THR A 280 2.27 -3.51 18.36
C THR A 280 3.61 -4.06 18.80
N GLU A 281 3.86 -4.12 20.12
CA GLU A 281 5.09 -4.67 20.68
C GLU A 281 5.21 -6.19 20.40
N GLY A 282 4.10 -6.92 20.50
CA GLY A 282 4.05 -8.34 20.11
C GLY A 282 4.38 -8.55 18.63
N ALA A 283 3.86 -7.70 17.76
CA ALA A 283 4.17 -7.73 16.32
C ALA A 283 5.65 -7.44 16.04
N LEU A 284 6.25 -6.50 16.75
CA LEU A 284 7.69 -6.22 16.66
C LEU A 284 8.53 -7.41 17.14
N LEU A 285 8.13 -8.10 18.23
CA LEU A 285 8.78 -9.33 18.71
C LEU A 285 8.65 -10.48 17.69
N TRP A 286 7.47 -10.61 17.03
CA TRP A 286 7.28 -11.57 15.93
C TRP A 286 8.14 -11.22 14.72
N ALA A 287 8.24 -9.94 14.38
CA ALA A 287 9.09 -9.46 13.30
C ALA A 287 10.57 -9.81 13.58
N GLY A 288 11.05 -9.55 14.78
CA GLY A 288 12.44 -9.78 15.18
C GLY A 288 13.42 -9.11 14.22
N LYS A 289 14.55 -9.75 13.97
CA LYS A 289 15.57 -9.28 13.02
C LYS A 289 15.21 -9.66 11.57
N SER A 290 14.03 -9.22 11.11
CA SER A 290 13.53 -9.53 9.77
C SER A 290 13.14 -8.25 9.03
N LYS A 291 13.34 -8.24 7.70
CA LYS A 291 12.74 -7.19 6.86
C LYS A 291 11.23 -7.24 7.00
N THR A 292 10.61 -6.11 7.34
CA THR A 292 9.22 -6.10 7.78
C THR A 292 8.42 -4.95 7.17
N PHE A 293 7.22 -5.26 6.71
CA PHE A 293 6.21 -4.28 6.30
C PHE A 293 5.07 -4.30 7.32
N TYR A 294 4.84 -3.17 7.97
CA TYR A 294 3.73 -2.99 8.90
C TYR A 294 2.61 -2.22 8.20
N THR A 295 1.47 -2.86 7.96
CA THR A 295 0.40 -2.24 7.18
C THR A 295 -0.78 -1.83 8.04
N LEU A 296 -1.33 -0.67 7.71
CA LEU A 296 -2.47 -0.03 8.38
C LEU A 296 -3.48 0.50 7.36
N PRO A 297 -4.78 0.56 7.71
CA PRO A 297 -5.81 1.00 6.78
C PRO A 297 -5.77 2.50 6.48
N LEU A 298 -5.31 3.32 7.41
CA LEU A 298 -5.35 4.78 7.30
C LEU A 298 -3.98 5.44 7.42
N LYS A 299 -3.75 6.51 6.63
CA LYS A 299 -2.52 7.31 6.64
C LYS A 299 -2.18 7.90 8.01
N VAL A 300 -3.18 8.45 8.72
CA VAL A 300 -2.99 9.05 10.07
C VAL A 300 -2.42 8.02 11.05
N SER A 301 -2.86 6.78 10.93
CA SER A 301 -2.37 5.66 11.72
C SER A 301 -0.91 5.34 11.43
N ILE A 302 -0.50 5.44 10.17
CA ILE A 302 0.87 5.17 9.75
C ILE A 302 1.84 6.10 10.45
N ASN A 303 1.56 7.41 10.42
CA ASN A 303 2.42 8.41 11.04
C ASN A 303 2.54 8.18 12.55
N SER A 304 1.42 7.94 13.22
CA SER A 304 1.40 7.69 14.66
C SER A 304 2.17 6.41 15.06
N ILE A 305 2.01 5.32 14.30
CA ILE A 305 2.71 4.05 14.55
C ILE A 305 4.18 4.17 14.18
N TYR A 306 4.51 4.83 13.06
CA TYR A 306 5.89 5.10 12.65
C TYR A 306 6.65 5.86 13.74
N GLU A 307 6.12 7.00 14.21
CA GLU A 307 6.73 7.78 15.29
C GLU A 307 6.85 7.00 16.59
N ARG A 308 5.83 6.23 16.95
CA ARG A 308 5.87 5.37 18.14
C ARG A 308 6.96 4.32 18.06
N ILE A 309 7.13 3.64 16.91
CA ILE A 309 8.14 2.61 16.73
C ILE A 309 9.54 3.24 16.65
N LYS A 310 9.71 4.29 15.85
CA LYS A 310 10.95 5.05 15.68
C LYS A 310 11.50 5.57 17.02
N ASN A 311 10.64 6.15 17.85
CA ASN A 311 11.07 6.79 19.08
C ASN A 311 11.25 5.84 20.27
N ASN A 312 10.67 4.64 20.22
CA ASN A 312 10.66 3.77 21.41
C ASN A 312 11.30 2.42 21.20
N TYR A 313 11.35 1.87 19.99
CA TYR A 313 11.64 0.45 19.83
C TYR A 313 12.65 0.13 18.73
N TYR A 314 12.72 0.93 17.67
CA TYR A 314 13.50 0.60 16.48
C TYR A 314 14.59 1.63 16.21
N ASP A 315 15.64 1.24 15.50
CA ASP A 315 16.70 2.14 15.06
C ASP A 315 16.12 3.16 14.05
N LYS A 316 16.33 4.45 14.34
CA LYS A 316 15.74 5.57 13.58
C LYS A 316 16.18 5.61 12.13
N GLU A 317 17.41 5.15 11.84
CA GLU A 317 17.95 5.12 10.49
C GLU A 317 17.49 3.91 9.68
N LYS A 318 16.86 2.93 10.32
CA LYS A 318 16.44 1.65 9.72
C LYS A 318 14.93 1.50 9.56
N ILE A 319 14.17 2.56 9.83
CA ILE A 319 12.71 2.59 9.70
C ILE A 319 12.27 3.72 8.77
N SER A 320 11.27 3.44 7.96
CA SER A 320 10.64 4.43 7.08
C SER A 320 9.13 4.20 6.96
N PHE A 321 8.44 5.10 6.27
CA PHE A 321 6.99 4.99 6.06
C PHE A 321 6.60 5.28 4.61
N LEU A 322 5.49 4.69 4.14
CA LEU A 322 5.06 4.80 2.75
C LEU A 322 3.53 4.88 2.62
N HIS A 323 3.06 6.05 2.20
CA HIS A 323 1.69 6.32 1.79
C HIS A 323 1.68 7.45 0.74
N SER A 324 0.52 7.90 0.25
CA SER A 324 0.45 8.89 -0.83
C SER A 324 1.19 10.20 -0.52
N ASP A 325 1.24 10.62 0.75
CA ASP A 325 1.76 11.91 1.17
C ASP A 325 3.18 11.81 1.80
N SER A 326 3.79 10.62 1.76
CA SER A 326 5.09 10.36 2.43
C SER A 326 6.21 11.29 1.97
N LYS A 327 6.27 11.63 0.68
CA LYS A 327 7.31 12.53 0.16
C LYS A 327 7.27 13.90 0.83
N MET A 328 6.06 14.44 1.01
CA MET A 328 5.85 15.73 1.67
C MET A 328 6.23 15.67 3.16
N MET A 329 5.87 14.57 3.84
CA MET A 329 6.16 14.42 5.27
C MET A 329 7.64 14.20 5.55
N MET A 330 8.33 13.36 4.77
CA MET A 330 9.78 13.16 4.90
C MET A 330 10.54 14.47 4.73
N ARG A 331 10.07 15.35 3.86
CA ARG A 331 10.64 16.67 3.69
C ARG A 331 10.44 17.59 4.91
N LYS A 332 9.28 17.51 5.58
CA LYS A 332 9.08 18.25 6.84
C LYS A 332 10.08 17.79 7.91
N GLU A 333 10.33 16.49 8.01
CA GLU A 333 11.36 15.92 8.90
C GLU A 333 12.77 16.44 8.58
N GLU A 334 13.14 16.58 7.27
CA GLU A 334 14.45 17.11 6.86
C GLU A 334 14.67 18.57 7.27
N LYS A 335 13.64 19.43 7.17
CA LYS A 335 13.72 20.81 7.66
C LYS A 335 13.98 20.92 9.16
N GLU A 336 13.73 19.85 9.89
CA GLU A 336 14.01 19.70 11.32
C GLU A 336 15.42 19.12 11.59
N GLY A 337 16.23 18.86 10.53
CA GLY A 337 17.63 18.44 10.64
C GLY A 337 17.91 16.98 10.34
N GLU A 338 17.01 16.29 9.67
CA GLU A 338 17.20 14.90 9.21
C GLU A 338 17.70 14.80 7.76
N GLU A 339 18.23 13.62 7.39
CA GLU A 339 18.89 13.28 6.11
C GLU A 339 18.10 13.63 4.83
N ASP A 340 18.82 13.70 3.67
CA ASP A 340 18.27 13.91 2.33
C ASP A 340 16.96 13.11 2.07
N TYR A 341 15.82 13.77 2.20
CA TYR A 341 14.48 13.20 2.06
C TYR A 341 14.22 12.57 0.69
N GLN A 342 14.90 13.06 -0.37
CA GLN A 342 14.71 12.54 -1.71
C GLN A 342 15.28 11.13 -1.83
N THR A 343 16.48 10.93 -1.31
CA THR A 343 17.12 9.62 -1.23
C THR A 343 16.31 8.68 -0.36
N LYS A 344 15.92 9.12 0.84
CA LYS A 344 15.07 8.35 1.77
C LYS A 344 13.74 7.92 1.11
N TYR A 345 13.06 8.83 0.41
CA TYR A 345 11.82 8.52 -0.28
C TYR A 345 12.00 7.51 -1.42
N ILE A 346 13.06 7.66 -2.22
CA ILE A 346 13.39 6.73 -3.32
C ILE A 346 13.69 5.34 -2.76
N GLU A 347 14.57 5.24 -1.76
CA GLU A 347 14.92 3.99 -1.09
C GLU A 347 13.69 3.31 -0.49
N THR A 348 12.81 4.08 0.16
CA THR A 348 11.56 3.56 0.71
C THR A 348 10.66 2.98 -0.38
N ARG A 349 10.50 3.66 -1.52
CA ARG A 349 9.70 3.16 -2.66
C ARG A 349 10.30 1.94 -3.35
N HIS A 350 11.60 1.73 -3.21
CA HIS A 350 12.31 0.53 -3.68
C HIS A 350 12.42 -0.55 -2.60
N PHE A 351 11.77 -0.33 -1.45
CA PHE A 351 11.72 -1.27 -0.35
C PHE A 351 13.11 -1.65 0.19
N VAL A 352 14.01 -0.66 0.31
CA VAL A 352 15.36 -0.86 0.86
C VAL A 352 15.33 -0.90 2.38
N TYR A 353 14.54 -0.03 3.01
CA TYR A 353 14.48 0.03 4.47
C TYR A 353 14.08 -1.30 5.09
N PRO A 354 14.76 -1.72 6.17
CA PRO A 354 14.45 -2.96 6.88
C PRO A 354 13.05 -2.98 7.49
N PHE A 355 12.53 -1.83 7.91
CA PHE A 355 11.20 -1.70 8.47
C PHE A 355 10.44 -0.57 7.80
N ILE A 356 9.29 -0.89 7.20
CA ILE A 356 8.45 0.09 6.49
C ILE A 356 7.02 0.02 7.04
N VAL A 357 6.53 1.17 7.55
CA VAL A 357 5.12 1.33 7.92
C VAL A 357 4.35 1.89 6.72
N CYS A 358 3.32 1.21 6.23
CA CYS A 358 2.68 1.61 4.98
C CYS A 358 1.18 1.26 4.90
N THR A 359 0.49 1.82 3.89
CA THR A 359 -0.84 1.35 3.51
C THR A 359 -0.73 0.12 2.60
N VAL A 360 -1.72 -0.77 2.66
CA VAL A 360 -1.74 -2.02 1.86
C VAL A 360 -1.67 -1.76 0.36
N ASP A 361 -2.23 -0.66 -0.13
CA ASP A 361 -2.22 -0.27 -1.54
C ASP A 361 -0.83 0.10 -2.07
N GLN A 362 0.15 0.36 -1.20
CA GLN A 362 1.53 0.60 -1.64
C GLN A 362 2.26 -0.68 -2.06
N ILE A 363 1.81 -1.83 -1.59
CA ILE A 363 2.50 -3.10 -1.78
C ILE A 363 1.67 -4.19 -2.45
N PHE A 364 0.33 -4.23 -2.27
CA PHE A 364 -0.51 -5.36 -2.70
C PHE A 364 -1.08 -5.28 -4.12
N TYR A 365 -0.97 -4.16 -4.84
CA TYR A 365 -1.53 -4.06 -6.20
C TYR A 365 -0.88 -5.01 -7.24
N PHE A 366 0.18 -5.73 -6.87
CA PHE A 366 0.74 -6.82 -7.67
C PHE A 366 -0.23 -7.99 -7.90
N VAL A 367 -1.28 -8.11 -7.07
CA VAL A 367 -2.31 -9.17 -7.20
C VAL A 367 -3.01 -9.18 -8.56
N PHE A 368 -2.98 -8.07 -9.28
CA PHE A 368 -3.45 -7.97 -10.66
C PHE A 368 -2.44 -8.42 -11.71
N LYS A 369 -1.34 -9.03 -11.32
CA LYS A 369 -0.30 -9.59 -12.20
C LYS A 369 0.20 -8.60 -13.27
N SER A 370 0.21 -7.30 -12.97
CA SER A 370 0.60 -6.23 -13.88
C SER A 370 2.11 -6.14 -14.05
N LEU A 371 2.57 -5.84 -15.28
CA LEU A 371 3.99 -5.59 -15.54
C LEU A 371 4.52 -4.38 -14.75
N GLY A 372 5.73 -4.51 -14.22
CA GLY A 372 6.40 -3.49 -13.41
C GLY A 372 6.03 -3.55 -11.92
N THR A 373 5.19 -4.52 -11.51
CA THR A 373 4.86 -4.76 -10.10
C THR A 373 5.67 -5.90 -9.47
N GLU A 374 6.43 -6.65 -10.24
CA GLU A 374 7.09 -7.89 -9.86
C GLU A 374 8.12 -7.70 -8.73
N LYS A 375 8.72 -6.50 -8.63
CA LYS A 375 9.65 -6.18 -7.53
C LYS A 375 9.01 -6.26 -6.14
N PHE A 376 7.69 -6.04 -6.03
CA PHE A 376 6.98 -6.10 -4.76
C PHE A 376 6.94 -7.53 -4.22
N PRO A 377 6.30 -8.51 -4.89
CA PRO A 377 6.28 -9.87 -4.40
C PRO A 377 7.69 -10.50 -4.34
N ALA A 378 8.61 -10.14 -5.24
CA ALA A 378 10.00 -10.59 -5.13
C ALA A 378 10.68 -10.14 -3.82
N THR A 379 10.39 -8.91 -3.34
CA THR A 379 10.87 -8.44 -2.04
C THR A 379 10.13 -9.13 -0.88
N LEU A 380 8.83 -9.37 -1.04
CA LEU A 380 8.01 -10.03 -0.02
C LEU A 380 8.38 -11.50 0.19
N LYS A 381 9.05 -12.16 -0.76
CA LYS A 381 9.61 -13.50 -0.62
C LYS A 381 10.53 -13.63 0.61
N TYR A 382 11.33 -12.62 0.89
CA TYR A 382 12.29 -12.60 2.01
C TYR A 382 11.90 -11.61 3.13
N SER A 383 10.62 -11.29 3.24
CA SER A 383 10.10 -10.32 4.20
C SER A 383 8.99 -10.88 5.06
N LYS A 384 8.68 -10.17 6.13
CA LYS A 384 7.51 -10.37 6.97
C LYS A 384 6.50 -9.26 6.75
N ILE A 385 5.21 -9.59 6.76
CA ILE A 385 4.13 -8.61 6.64
C ILE A 385 3.25 -8.67 7.87
N ILE A 386 3.01 -7.51 8.47
CA ILE A 386 2.06 -7.32 9.56
C ILE A 386 0.85 -6.60 8.98
N ILE A 387 -0.34 -7.20 9.10
CA ILE A 387 -1.61 -6.58 8.75
C ILE A 387 -2.35 -6.27 10.04
N ASP A 388 -2.47 -4.98 10.34
CA ASP A 388 -3.23 -4.51 11.49
C ASP A 388 -4.66 -4.15 11.06
N GLU A 389 -5.64 -4.61 11.84
CA GLU A 389 -7.08 -4.32 11.67
C GLU A 389 -7.63 -4.70 10.27
N ILE A 390 -7.40 -5.95 9.81
CA ILE A 390 -7.84 -6.46 8.49
C ILE A 390 -9.35 -6.28 8.25
N GLN A 391 -10.16 -6.35 9.29
CA GLN A 391 -11.63 -6.20 9.21
C GLN A 391 -12.07 -4.77 8.83
N SER A 392 -11.19 -3.79 8.89
CA SER A 392 -11.49 -2.40 8.52
C SER A 392 -11.54 -2.18 7.01
N TYR A 393 -11.16 -3.18 6.21
CA TYR A 393 -11.18 -3.10 4.76
C TYR A 393 -12.51 -3.58 4.17
N SER A 394 -12.85 -3.07 2.98
CA SER A 394 -14.00 -3.56 2.22
C SER A 394 -13.81 -5.02 1.79
N PRO A 395 -14.91 -5.75 1.48
CA PRO A 395 -14.83 -7.14 1.02
C PRO A 395 -13.91 -7.34 -0.20
N ASP A 396 -13.89 -6.39 -1.13
CA ASP A 396 -13.00 -6.41 -2.29
C ASP A 396 -11.53 -6.39 -1.87
N ILE A 397 -11.16 -5.45 -0.99
CA ILE A 397 -9.78 -5.32 -0.50
C ILE A 397 -9.40 -6.54 0.36
N ILE A 398 -10.30 -7.06 1.17
CA ILE A 398 -10.09 -8.30 1.92
C ILE A 398 -9.75 -9.45 0.96
N ALA A 399 -10.47 -9.60 -0.15
CA ALA A 399 -10.18 -10.59 -1.17
C ALA A 399 -8.78 -10.40 -1.78
N PHE A 400 -8.40 -9.15 -2.10
CA PHE A 400 -7.06 -8.82 -2.61
C PHE A 400 -5.96 -9.15 -1.59
N LEU A 401 -6.21 -8.87 -0.32
CA LEU A 401 -5.27 -9.23 0.76
C LEU A 401 -5.14 -10.74 0.91
N ILE A 402 -6.23 -11.49 0.92
CA ILE A 402 -6.20 -12.95 1.03
C ILE A 402 -5.41 -13.57 -0.13
N PHE A 403 -5.69 -13.16 -1.38
CA PHE A 403 -4.93 -13.63 -2.53
C PHE A 403 -3.45 -13.21 -2.46
N GLY A 404 -3.17 -11.98 -2.07
CA GLY A 404 -1.79 -11.50 -1.90
C GLY A 404 -1.03 -12.26 -0.81
N LEU A 405 -1.68 -12.58 0.31
CA LEU A 405 -1.10 -13.40 1.38
C LEU A 405 -0.87 -14.86 0.95
N LYS A 406 -1.75 -15.41 0.09
CA LYS A 406 -1.49 -16.69 -0.57
C LYS A 406 -0.19 -16.64 -1.37
N VAL A 407 -0.03 -15.64 -2.24
CA VAL A 407 1.18 -15.45 -3.03
C VAL A 407 2.43 -15.32 -2.16
N ILE A 408 2.36 -14.53 -1.09
CA ILE A 408 3.47 -14.34 -0.15
C ILE A 408 3.86 -15.66 0.53
N ASN A 409 2.87 -16.43 0.98
CA ASN A 409 3.09 -17.74 1.56
C ASN A 409 3.75 -18.70 0.57
N ASP A 410 3.28 -18.74 -0.67
CA ASP A 410 3.78 -19.62 -1.73
C ASP A 410 5.22 -19.24 -2.13
N LEU A 411 5.57 -17.95 -2.04
CA LEU A 411 6.95 -17.46 -2.23
C LEU A 411 7.89 -17.79 -1.05
N GLY A 412 7.34 -18.10 0.14
CA GLY A 412 8.11 -18.37 1.36
C GLY A 412 8.13 -17.24 2.39
N GLY A 413 7.59 -16.07 2.07
CA GLY A 413 7.39 -14.97 3.01
C GLY A 413 6.43 -15.33 4.14
N LYS A 414 6.36 -14.48 5.17
CA LYS A 414 5.51 -14.72 6.36
C LYS A 414 4.61 -13.53 6.63
N PHE A 415 3.46 -13.80 7.24
CA PHE A 415 2.53 -12.76 7.66
C PHE A 415 2.02 -12.93 9.08
N LEU A 416 1.73 -11.82 9.72
CA LEU A 416 0.99 -11.70 10.97
C LEU A 416 -0.25 -10.85 10.73
N ILE A 417 -1.43 -11.39 11.02
CA ILE A 417 -2.67 -10.63 11.12
C ILE A 417 -2.95 -10.41 12.59
N MET A 418 -3.14 -9.16 12.99
CA MET A 418 -3.55 -8.81 14.34
C MET A 418 -4.75 -7.87 14.31
N THR A 419 -5.71 -8.13 15.19
CA THR A 419 -6.95 -7.37 15.23
C THR A 419 -7.63 -7.51 16.59
N ALA A 420 -8.54 -6.59 16.92
CA ALA A 420 -9.39 -6.72 18.11
C ALA A 420 -10.51 -7.74 17.90
N THR A 421 -10.99 -7.91 16.68
CA THR A 421 -12.06 -8.84 16.29
C THR A 421 -11.82 -9.33 14.86
N LEU A 422 -12.14 -10.58 14.59
CA LEU A 422 -11.94 -11.17 13.26
C LEU A 422 -13.22 -11.87 12.79
N PRO A 423 -13.79 -11.43 11.65
CA PRO A 423 -14.94 -12.09 11.05
C PRO A 423 -14.63 -13.56 10.68
N PRO A 424 -15.51 -14.52 11.02
CA PRO A 424 -15.32 -15.93 10.67
C PRO A 424 -15.12 -16.17 9.17
N VAL A 425 -15.82 -15.43 8.33
CA VAL A 425 -15.70 -15.50 6.87
C VAL A 425 -14.28 -15.16 6.37
N VAL A 426 -13.59 -14.21 7.00
CA VAL A 426 -12.20 -13.88 6.66
C VAL A 426 -11.28 -15.03 7.03
N THR A 427 -11.46 -15.61 8.22
CA THR A 427 -10.71 -16.79 8.66
C THR A 427 -10.91 -17.99 7.73
N HIS A 428 -12.16 -18.21 7.28
CA HIS A 428 -12.50 -19.26 6.34
C HIS A 428 -11.70 -19.14 5.04
N PHE A 429 -11.77 -18.00 4.37
CA PHE A 429 -11.05 -17.79 3.12
C PHE A 429 -9.52 -17.79 3.27
N LEU A 430 -8.99 -17.32 4.40
CA LEU A 430 -7.55 -17.44 4.70
C LEU A 430 -7.13 -18.91 4.79
N LYS A 431 -7.88 -19.74 5.52
CA LYS A 431 -7.58 -21.18 5.65
C LYS A 431 -7.74 -21.93 4.33
N GLU A 432 -8.76 -21.62 3.55
CA GLU A 432 -9.04 -22.24 2.25
C GLU A 432 -7.91 -21.94 1.24
N ASN A 433 -7.45 -20.70 1.16
CA ASN A 433 -6.50 -20.28 0.13
C ASN A 433 -5.01 -20.51 0.51
N ILE A 434 -4.68 -20.45 1.81
CA ILE A 434 -3.30 -20.58 2.30
C ILE A 434 -3.01 -21.99 2.79
N GLY A 435 -4.05 -22.71 3.21
CA GLY A 435 -3.95 -24.02 3.86
C GLY A 435 -3.81 -23.90 5.38
N GLU A 436 -4.65 -24.61 6.11
CA GLU A 436 -4.73 -24.54 7.58
C GLU A 436 -3.39 -24.87 8.26
N LYS A 437 -2.64 -25.85 7.75
CA LYS A 437 -1.32 -26.25 8.24
C LYS A 437 -0.24 -25.18 8.14
N ASN A 438 -0.43 -24.18 7.29
CA ASN A 438 0.52 -23.09 7.07
C ASN A 438 0.29 -21.90 8.02
N ILE A 439 -0.75 -21.95 8.85
CA ILE A 439 -1.13 -20.91 9.80
C ILE A 439 -1.03 -21.51 11.21
N ALA A 440 -0.40 -20.79 12.14
CA ALA A 440 -0.37 -21.16 13.55
C ALA A 440 -1.80 -21.13 14.15
N ASP A 441 -2.01 -21.82 15.27
CA ASP A 441 -3.30 -21.81 15.96
C ASP A 441 -3.80 -20.38 16.21
N ILE A 442 -5.03 -20.09 15.80
CA ILE A 442 -5.61 -18.77 16.04
C ILE A 442 -5.94 -18.63 17.51
N LYS A 443 -5.33 -17.66 18.18
CA LYS A 443 -5.54 -17.42 19.62
C LYS A 443 -6.15 -16.06 19.88
N THR A 444 -7.02 -16.03 20.90
CA THR A 444 -7.67 -14.82 21.40
C THR A 444 -7.12 -14.44 22.78
N PHE A 445 -6.72 -13.18 22.93
CA PHE A 445 -6.15 -12.64 24.17
C PHE A 445 -6.98 -11.45 24.64
N TYR A 446 -7.41 -11.49 25.90
CA TYR A 446 -8.20 -10.42 26.52
C TYR A 446 -7.35 -9.61 27.48
N LYS A 447 -7.52 -8.28 27.47
CA LYS A 447 -6.90 -7.42 28.47
C LYS A 447 -7.55 -7.69 29.83
N LYS A 448 -6.72 -7.92 30.84
CA LYS A 448 -7.12 -8.19 32.22
C LYS A 448 -6.76 -7.03 33.13
N ASP A 449 -7.49 -6.90 34.22
CA ASP A 449 -7.17 -5.98 35.32
C ASP A 449 -6.08 -6.59 36.27
N ASN A 450 -5.68 -5.84 37.28
CA ASN A 450 -4.71 -6.29 38.28
C ASN A 450 -5.18 -7.51 39.10
N LYS A 451 -6.46 -7.88 39.02
CA LYS A 451 -7.05 -9.06 39.65
C LYS A 451 -7.29 -10.22 38.70
N GLU A 452 -6.65 -10.20 37.53
CA GLU A 452 -6.81 -11.19 36.44
C GLU A 452 -8.23 -11.26 35.82
N ASN A 453 -9.13 -10.31 36.11
CA ASN A 453 -10.46 -10.27 35.51
C ASN A 453 -10.39 -9.55 34.17
N ILE A 454 -11.23 -9.96 33.20
CA ILE A 454 -11.40 -9.26 31.94
C ILE A 454 -11.98 -7.87 32.22
N ILE A 455 -11.33 -6.83 31.68
CA ILE A 455 -11.74 -5.44 31.89
C ILE A 455 -13.14 -5.21 31.31
N LYS A 456 -14.00 -4.61 32.13
CA LYS A 456 -15.33 -4.14 31.69
C LYS A 456 -15.24 -2.67 31.33
N ARG A 457 -15.74 -2.28 30.15
CA ARG A 457 -15.62 -0.92 29.64
C ARG A 457 -16.96 -0.32 29.18
N HIS A 458 -17.86 -1.16 28.71
CA HIS A 458 -19.05 -0.71 27.98
C HIS A 458 -20.32 -1.31 28.57
N PHE A 459 -21.32 -0.45 28.75
CA PHE A 459 -22.69 -0.83 29.03
C PHE A 459 -23.55 -0.27 27.90
N ILE A 460 -24.20 -1.13 27.13
CA ILE A 460 -24.89 -0.74 25.89
C ILE A 460 -26.37 -0.46 26.17
N LYS A 461 -26.87 0.62 25.57
CA LYS A 461 -28.28 0.87 25.37
C LYS A 461 -28.56 1.00 23.87
N PHE A 462 -29.29 0.05 23.32
CA PHE A 462 -29.83 0.14 21.96
C PHE A 462 -31.18 0.90 22.00
N ILE A 463 -31.35 1.86 21.11
CA ILE A 463 -32.50 2.74 21.02
C ILE A 463 -33.07 2.63 19.61
N ASP A 464 -34.31 2.12 19.52
CA ASP A 464 -34.98 1.88 18.22
C ASP A 464 -35.70 3.16 17.74
N GLU A 465 -35.05 4.30 17.86
CA GLU A 465 -35.50 5.62 17.42
C GLU A 465 -34.63 6.10 16.27
N LYS A 466 -35.21 6.92 15.39
CA LYS A 466 -34.54 7.45 14.19
C LYS A 466 -33.74 8.72 14.45
N GLU A 467 -33.91 9.35 15.59
CA GLU A 467 -33.27 10.61 15.96
C GLU A 467 -32.55 10.51 17.30
N PHE A 468 -31.51 11.28 17.48
CA PHE A 468 -30.80 11.39 18.74
C PHE A 468 -31.65 12.15 19.79
N ASP A 469 -31.53 11.77 21.05
CA ASP A 469 -32.04 12.53 22.18
C ASP A 469 -31.07 13.68 22.50
N TYR A 470 -31.24 14.82 21.84
CA TYR A 470 -30.36 15.97 21.96
C TYR A 470 -30.36 16.56 23.37
N ASN A 471 -31.50 16.51 24.10
CA ASN A 471 -31.59 16.95 25.48
C ASN A 471 -30.70 16.12 26.41
N LYS A 472 -30.70 14.80 26.21
CA LYS A 472 -29.85 13.88 26.98
C LYS A 472 -28.38 14.11 26.67
N ILE A 473 -28.01 14.23 25.36
CA ILE A 473 -26.65 14.51 24.92
C ILE A 473 -26.13 15.82 25.54
N SER A 474 -26.94 16.88 25.48
CA SER A 474 -26.60 18.19 26.05
C SER A 474 -26.33 18.12 27.55
N LYS A 475 -27.21 17.45 28.31
CA LYS A 475 -27.03 17.24 29.77
C LYS A 475 -25.78 16.45 30.09
N SER A 476 -25.50 15.40 29.34
CA SER A 476 -24.28 14.60 29.53
C SER A 476 -23.01 15.42 29.30
N ALA A 477 -23.04 16.41 28.43
CA ALA A 477 -21.92 17.29 28.13
C ALA A 477 -21.57 18.31 29.23
N GLU A 478 -22.39 18.45 30.24
CA GLU A 478 -22.15 19.36 31.38
C GLU A 478 -21.01 18.85 32.28
N ASP A 479 -20.87 17.53 32.41
CA ASP A 479 -19.90 16.87 33.30
C ASP A 479 -19.06 15.74 32.66
N LYS A 480 -19.25 15.50 31.36
CA LYS A 480 -18.59 14.42 30.64
C LYS A 480 -18.00 14.88 29.30
N LYS A 481 -17.02 14.12 28.81
CA LYS A 481 -16.53 14.19 27.44
C LYS A 481 -17.38 13.26 26.58
N VAL A 482 -18.24 13.87 25.76
CA VAL A 482 -19.22 13.14 24.94
C VAL A 482 -18.75 13.04 23.48
N LEU A 483 -18.80 11.86 22.91
CA LEU A 483 -18.54 11.61 21.52
C LEU A 483 -19.85 11.26 20.82
N VAL A 484 -20.17 11.98 19.74
CA VAL A 484 -21.31 11.68 18.87
C VAL A 484 -20.78 11.24 17.50
N ILE A 485 -21.12 10.05 17.03
CA ILE A 485 -20.64 9.55 15.74
C ILE A 485 -21.81 9.32 14.79
N CYS A 486 -21.78 10.03 13.66
CA CYS A 486 -22.77 9.95 12.59
C CYS A 486 -22.23 9.15 11.39
N ASN A 487 -23.12 8.47 10.68
CA ASN A 487 -22.76 7.65 9.52
C ASN A 487 -22.42 8.46 8.26
N THR A 488 -22.86 9.71 8.17
CA THR A 488 -22.59 10.59 7.02
C THR A 488 -22.14 11.97 7.46
N VAL A 489 -21.37 12.64 6.60
CA VAL A 489 -20.95 14.02 6.86
C VAL A 489 -22.16 14.95 7.01
N LYS A 490 -23.15 14.85 6.11
CA LYS A 490 -24.38 15.64 6.17
C LYS A 490 -25.06 15.51 7.54
N HIS A 491 -25.27 14.28 8.01
CA HIS A 491 -25.89 14.05 9.32
C HIS A 491 -25.04 14.60 10.47
N SER A 492 -23.71 14.52 10.40
CA SER A 492 -22.84 15.08 11.43
C SER A 492 -22.92 16.62 11.48
N GLN A 493 -23.07 17.29 10.34
CA GLN A 493 -23.29 18.73 10.25
C GLN A 493 -24.65 19.14 10.82
N GLU A 494 -25.72 18.40 10.50
CA GLU A 494 -27.08 18.60 11.04
C GLU A 494 -27.09 18.46 12.57
N VAL A 495 -26.54 17.37 13.09
CA VAL A 495 -26.43 17.10 14.54
C VAL A 495 -25.62 18.18 15.25
N TYR A 496 -24.50 18.62 14.67
CA TYR A 496 -23.69 19.71 15.22
C TYR A 496 -24.47 21.02 15.31
N ASN A 497 -25.20 21.40 14.26
CA ASN A 497 -25.98 22.64 14.24
C ASN A 497 -27.12 22.61 15.27
N ILE A 498 -27.83 21.48 15.41
CA ILE A 498 -28.89 21.31 16.41
C ILE A 498 -28.28 21.44 17.83
N LEU A 499 -27.21 20.73 18.12
CA LEU A 499 -26.57 20.74 19.44
C LEU A 499 -25.99 22.13 19.79
N LYS A 500 -25.59 22.94 18.82
CA LYS A 500 -25.10 24.29 19.00
C LYS A 500 -26.18 25.21 19.60
N GLU A 501 -27.47 24.96 19.33
CA GLU A 501 -28.58 25.72 19.89
C GLU A 501 -28.77 25.48 21.40
N TYR A 502 -28.21 24.41 21.97
CA TYR A 502 -28.28 24.08 23.40
C TYR A 502 -27.25 24.81 24.27
N ASN A 503 -26.54 25.83 23.73
CA ASN A 503 -25.53 26.62 24.44
C ASN A 503 -24.43 25.79 25.15
N ILE A 504 -24.02 24.69 24.58
CA ILE A 504 -22.96 23.81 25.10
C ILE A 504 -21.62 24.57 25.04
N LYS A 505 -20.90 24.63 26.14
CA LYS A 505 -19.67 25.42 26.27
C LYS A 505 -18.55 24.99 25.28
N ASN A 506 -18.41 23.70 25.04
CA ASN A 506 -17.40 23.14 24.14
C ASN A 506 -18.10 22.18 23.20
N ILE A 507 -18.38 22.61 21.98
CA ILE A 507 -18.92 21.80 20.93
C ILE A 507 -18.01 21.91 19.69
N ASN A 508 -17.59 20.75 19.11
CA ASN A 508 -16.71 20.69 18.00
C ASN A 508 -17.19 19.66 16.97
N LEU A 509 -16.76 19.83 15.72
CA LEU A 509 -17.09 18.95 14.60
C LEU A 509 -15.82 18.50 13.88
N LEU A 510 -15.72 17.19 13.57
CA LEU A 510 -14.61 16.61 12.81
C LEU A 510 -15.13 15.60 11.79
N HIS A 511 -14.83 15.82 10.50
CA HIS A 511 -15.10 14.89 9.40
C HIS A 511 -14.14 15.09 8.24
N SER A 512 -14.23 14.23 7.21
CA SER A 512 -13.32 14.22 6.07
C SER A 512 -13.43 15.42 5.11
N ARG A 513 -14.48 16.24 5.21
CA ARG A 513 -14.74 17.38 4.32
C ARG A 513 -14.27 18.73 4.90
N PHE A 514 -13.28 18.73 5.78
CA PHE A 514 -12.48 19.91 6.07
C PHE A 514 -11.26 19.93 5.15
N ILE A 515 -10.78 21.13 4.77
CA ILE A 515 -9.49 21.26 4.09
C ILE A 515 -8.38 20.67 4.95
N MET A 516 -7.28 20.27 4.33
CA MET A 516 -6.20 19.55 5.01
C MET A 516 -5.71 20.31 6.26
N LYS A 517 -5.46 21.61 6.15
CA LYS A 517 -5.02 22.48 7.25
C LYS A 517 -5.96 22.46 8.46
N GLU A 518 -7.26 22.64 8.23
CA GLU A 518 -8.25 22.66 9.30
C GLU A 518 -8.48 21.28 9.92
N ARG A 519 -8.40 20.24 9.10
CA ARG A 519 -8.55 18.87 9.58
C ARG A 519 -7.39 18.45 10.49
N GLU A 520 -6.13 18.75 10.12
CA GLU A 520 -4.97 18.50 10.97
C GLU A 520 -5.11 19.18 12.33
N LYS A 521 -5.50 20.46 12.35
CA LYS A 521 -5.75 21.20 13.58
C LYS A 521 -6.83 20.55 14.45
N LYS A 522 -7.99 20.18 13.85
CA LYS A 522 -9.09 19.52 14.57
C LYS A 522 -8.72 18.14 15.10
N GLU A 523 -7.89 17.38 14.36
CA GLU A 523 -7.36 16.10 14.82
C GLU A 523 -6.44 16.26 16.05
N ASP A 524 -5.69 17.34 16.15
CA ASP A 524 -4.89 17.63 17.33
C ASP A 524 -5.74 18.17 18.48
N ASP A 525 -6.74 18.99 18.18
CA ASP A 525 -7.67 19.51 19.18
C ASP A 525 -8.46 18.39 19.88
N ILE A 526 -8.97 17.39 19.14
CA ILE A 526 -9.68 16.24 19.73
C ILE A 526 -8.77 15.37 20.60
N LYS A 527 -7.50 15.17 20.21
CA LYS A 527 -6.50 14.45 21.01
C LYS A 527 -6.18 15.20 22.30
N ASN A 528 -6.08 16.52 22.24
CA ASN A 528 -5.85 17.37 23.41
C ASN A 528 -7.09 17.46 24.32
N PHE A 529 -8.30 17.42 23.76
CA PHE A 529 -9.54 17.42 24.52
C PHE A 529 -9.77 16.13 25.29
N ALA A 530 -9.59 14.98 24.63
CA ALA A 530 -9.86 13.67 25.20
C ALA A 530 -8.64 12.72 25.06
N PRO A 531 -7.48 13.04 25.68
CA PRO A 531 -6.30 12.19 25.60
C PRO A 531 -6.55 10.84 26.29
N ASN A 532 -5.97 9.78 25.71
CA ASN A 532 -6.01 8.45 26.33
C ASN A 532 -5.12 8.36 27.59
N ASP A 533 -4.01 9.13 27.62
CA ASP A 533 -3.17 9.25 28.81
C ASP A 533 -3.91 10.01 29.92
N ILE A 534 -4.26 9.31 31.00
CA ILE A 534 -5.00 9.86 32.12
C ILE A 534 -4.29 11.05 32.78
N ASN A 535 -2.96 11.08 32.76
CA ASN A 535 -2.16 12.17 33.35
C ASN A 535 -2.26 13.46 32.55
N LYS A 536 -2.61 13.37 31.27
CA LYS A 536 -2.83 14.51 30.37
C LYS A 536 -4.29 14.95 30.31
N ARG A 537 -5.21 14.19 30.92
CA ARG A 537 -6.64 14.42 30.85
C ARG A 537 -7.05 15.63 31.74
N LYS A 538 -7.45 16.72 31.09
CA LYS A 538 -7.94 17.91 31.79
C LYS A 538 -9.41 17.76 32.16
N GLU A 539 -9.87 18.47 33.21
CA GLU A 539 -11.27 18.61 33.58
C GLU A 539 -12.00 19.60 32.65
N THR A 540 -12.09 19.21 31.37
CA THR A 540 -12.85 19.92 30.34
C THR A 540 -13.93 19.00 29.83
N TYR A 541 -15.16 19.49 29.73
CA TYR A 541 -16.33 18.71 29.31
C TYR A 541 -16.92 19.33 28.04
N GLY A 542 -17.76 18.58 27.33
CA GLY A 542 -18.36 19.01 26.10
C GLY A 542 -18.53 17.90 25.08
N ILE A 543 -18.79 18.25 23.82
CA ILE A 543 -19.14 17.34 22.74
C ILE A 543 -18.16 17.45 21.56
N TRP A 544 -17.79 16.31 21.04
CA TRP A 544 -17.25 16.17 19.70
C TRP A 544 -18.23 15.39 18.84
N VAL A 545 -18.74 16.04 17.80
CA VAL A 545 -19.51 15.39 16.74
C VAL A 545 -18.54 14.96 15.65
N SER A 546 -18.66 13.72 15.16
CA SER A 546 -17.74 13.21 14.15
C SER A 546 -18.39 12.18 13.23
N THR A 547 -17.62 11.71 12.27
CA THR A 547 -17.95 10.58 11.40
C THR A 547 -16.98 9.43 11.63
N GLN A 548 -16.91 8.46 10.72
CA GLN A 548 -16.00 7.30 10.78
C GLN A 548 -14.52 7.68 10.93
N ILE A 549 -14.14 8.91 10.70
CA ILE A 549 -12.75 9.39 10.80
C ILE A 549 -12.12 9.12 12.16
N VAL A 550 -12.94 9.09 13.24
CA VAL A 550 -12.46 8.79 14.58
C VAL A 550 -12.42 7.30 14.93
N GLU A 551 -13.00 6.44 14.10
CA GLU A 551 -12.99 4.98 14.32
C GLU A 551 -11.59 4.39 14.28
N ALA A 552 -10.70 4.96 13.47
CA ALA A 552 -9.35 4.48 13.31
C ALA A 552 -8.33 5.43 13.93
N SER A 553 -7.39 4.85 14.66
CA SER A 553 -6.04 5.35 14.99
C SER A 553 -5.88 6.67 15.73
N LEU A 554 -6.93 7.34 16.12
CA LEU A 554 -6.80 8.43 17.06
C LEU A 554 -6.65 7.88 18.49
N ASP A 555 -5.67 8.39 19.23
CA ASP A 555 -5.45 8.00 20.62
C ASP A 555 -6.28 8.86 21.56
N ILE A 556 -7.62 8.64 21.52
CA ILE A 556 -8.63 9.39 22.23
C ILE A 556 -9.43 8.48 23.17
N ASP A 557 -9.91 9.09 24.27
CA ASP A 557 -10.70 8.42 25.29
C ASP A 557 -11.81 9.30 25.85
N PHE A 558 -13.05 9.03 25.46
CA PHE A 558 -14.27 9.73 25.90
C PHE A 558 -14.94 9.01 27.06
N ASP A 559 -15.97 9.65 27.64
CA ASP A 559 -16.76 9.09 28.75
C ASP A 559 -18.07 8.47 28.26
N GLU A 560 -18.69 9.02 27.23
CA GLU A 560 -19.92 8.49 26.64
C GLU A 560 -19.87 8.54 25.11
N LEU A 561 -20.57 7.59 24.49
CA LEU A 561 -20.78 7.50 23.05
C LEU A 561 -22.27 7.53 22.73
N TYR A 562 -22.64 8.42 21.81
CA TYR A 562 -23.91 8.41 21.09
C TYR A 562 -23.61 8.16 19.62
N THR A 563 -24.25 7.15 19.00
CA THR A 563 -23.88 6.81 17.65
C THR A 563 -25.05 6.30 16.83
N ASP A 564 -25.03 6.62 15.53
CA ASP A 564 -25.84 5.91 14.55
C ASP A 564 -25.51 4.42 14.58
N MET A 565 -26.50 3.57 14.38
CA MET A 565 -26.28 2.15 14.13
C MET A 565 -25.51 1.95 12.81
N SER A 566 -24.56 1.03 12.79
CA SER A 566 -23.70 0.72 11.64
C SER A 566 -23.37 -0.76 11.60
N SER A 567 -22.42 -1.18 10.75
CA SER A 567 -21.87 -2.54 10.77
C SER A 567 -21.24 -2.88 12.12
N ALA A 568 -21.21 -4.17 12.47
CA ALA A 568 -20.72 -4.63 13.78
C ALA A 568 -19.27 -4.23 14.06
N ASP A 569 -18.40 -4.33 13.07
CA ASP A 569 -16.99 -3.91 13.16
C ASP A 569 -16.86 -2.40 13.43
N SER A 570 -17.63 -1.56 12.73
CA SER A 570 -17.67 -0.11 12.94
C SER A 570 -18.16 0.25 14.33
N ILE A 571 -19.28 -0.36 14.82
CA ILE A 571 -19.76 -0.18 16.22
C ILE A 571 -18.65 -0.50 17.21
N LEU A 572 -17.93 -1.60 17.05
CA LEU A 572 -16.87 -1.98 17.98
C LEU A 572 -15.67 -1.03 17.95
N GLN A 573 -15.34 -0.45 16.79
CA GLN A 573 -14.29 0.56 16.66
C GLN A 573 -14.70 1.88 17.33
N ARG A 574 -15.96 2.33 17.20
CA ARG A 574 -16.54 3.49 17.89
C ARG A 574 -16.51 3.31 19.41
N MET A 575 -16.98 2.16 19.89
CA MET A 575 -16.92 1.79 21.32
C MET A 575 -15.48 1.81 21.85
N GLY A 576 -14.50 1.45 21.00
CA GLY A 576 -13.07 1.51 21.33
C GLY A 576 -12.52 2.91 21.60
N ARG A 577 -13.32 3.98 21.46
CA ARG A 577 -12.98 5.39 21.77
C ARG A 577 -13.52 5.87 23.10
N VAL A 578 -14.18 4.98 23.83
CA VAL A 578 -14.80 5.26 25.12
C VAL A 578 -14.27 4.28 26.17
N TYR A 579 -13.78 4.77 27.30
CA TYR A 579 -13.12 3.97 28.32
C TYR A 579 -12.04 3.03 27.75
N ARG A 580 -11.22 3.60 26.88
CA ARG A 580 -10.27 2.82 26.07
C ARG A 580 -9.30 1.99 26.90
N ASP A 581 -8.72 2.59 27.95
CA ASP A 581 -7.78 1.93 28.86
C ASP A 581 -8.27 1.94 30.32
N ARG A 582 -9.46 2.49 30.56
CA ARG A 582 -10.10 2.60 31.89
C ARG A 582 -11.16 1.51 32.10
N SER A 583 -11.38 1.11 33.34
CA SER A 583 -12.51 0.25 33.71
C SER A 583 -13.77 1.06 33.96
N TYR A 584 -14.92 0.56 33.51
CA TYR A 584 -16.24 1.14 33.76
C TYR A 584 -17.00 0.28 34.75
N ASN A 585 -17.26 0.83 35.94
CA ASN A 585 -17.84 0.08 37.06
C ASN A 585 -19.25 0.56 37.44
N LYS A 586 -19.87 1.44 36.61
CA LYS A 586 -21.23 1.93 36.84
C LYS A 586 -22.27 1.00 36.23
N ASN A 587 -23.49 1.01 36.81
CA ASN A 587 -24.64 0.20 36.33
C ASN A 587 -25.59 1.02 35.42
N GLU A 588 -25.05 1.97 34.69
CA GLU A 588 -25.78 2.81 33.74
C GLU A 588 -25.10 2.75 32.36
N PRO A 589 -25.85 2.93 31.26
CA PRO A 589 -25.24 2.90 29.94
C PRO A 589 -24.25 4.05 29.71
N ASN A 590 -23.12 3.74 29.06
CA ASN A 590 -22.17 4.71 28.51
C ASN A 590 -22.06 4.62 26.97
N ILE A 591 -22.74 3.69 26.36
CA ILE A 591 -22.80 3.51 24.90
C ILE A 591 -24.29 3.51 24.49
N PHE A 592 -24.68 4.50 23.68
CA PHE A 592 -26.04 4.70 23.18
C PHE A 592 -26.04 4.54 21.65
N ILE A 593 -26.71 3.50 21.13
CA ILE A 593 -26.75 3.15 19.71
C ILE A 593 -28.17 3.39 19.19
N TYR A 594 -28.32 4.31 18.24
CA TYR A 594 -29.61 4.72 17.67
C TYR A 594 -29.84 4.07 16.29
N ASN A 595 -31.02 3.53 16.06
CA ASN A 595 -31.41 2.90 14.79
C ASN A 595 -31.89 3.95 13.76
N THR A 596 -31.04 4.90 13.44
CA THR A 596 -31.37 6.02 12.54
C THR A 596 -31.55 5.61 11.08
N LYS A 597 -31.02 4.46 10.67
CA LYS A 597 -31.00 3.95 9.28
C LYS A 597 -30.29 4.88 8.28
N ILE A 598 -29.49 5.83 8.75
CA ILE A 598 -28.73 6.76 7.91
C ILE A 598 -27.51 6.07 7.34
N GLY A 599 -27.24 6.28 6.04
CA GLY A 599 -26.10 5.71 5.33
C GLY A 599 -26.31 4.32 4.74
N ILE A 600 -27.53 3.76 4.81
CA ILE A 600 -27.88 2.46 4.24
C ILE A 600 -28.56 2.68 2.88
N PRO A 601 -28.25 1.90 1.83
CA PRO A 601 -27.18 0.87 1.73
C PRO A 601 -25.82 1.42 1.28
N TYR A 602 -25.63 2.73 1.19
CA TYR A 602 -24.49 3.35 0.49
C TYR A 602 -23.18 3.39 1.28
N VAL A 603 -23.27 3.47 2.62
CA VAL A 603 -22.10 3.48 3.51
C VAL A 603 -21.88 2.08 4.10
N TYR A 604 -22.97 1.41 4.46
CA TYR A 604 -22.94 0.06 5.01
C TYR A 604 -23.87 -0.85 4.21
N GLU A 605 -23.42 -2.07 3.98
CA GLU A 605 -24.20 -3.11 3.30
C GLU A 605 -25.44 -3.47 4.11
N GLN A 606 -26.61 -3.52 3.46
CA GLN A 606 -27.91 -3.75 4.11
C GLN A 606 -27.92 -5.05 4.93
N GLN A 607 -27.40 -6.15 4.38
CA GLN A 607 -27.40 -7.45 5.04
C GLN A 607 -26.59 -7.43 6.34
N ILE A 608 -25.37 -6.87 6.29
CA ILE A 608 -24.51 -6.74 7.48
C ILE A 608 -25.16 -5.84 8.53
N TYR A 609 -25.78 -4.74 8.09
CA TYR A 609 -26.50 -3.84 8.97
C TYR A 609 -27.64 -4.53 9.72
N ASP A 610 -28.47 -5.28 9.01
CA ASP A 610 -29.63 -5.98 9.59
C ASP A 610 -29.20 -7.06 10.59
N TYR A 611 -28.17 -7.85 10.27
CA TYR A 611 -27.58 -8.82 11.19
C TYR A 611 -26.93 -8.17 12.41
N SER A 612 -26.33 -6.99 12.21
CA SER A 612 -25.75 -6.21 13.31
C SER A 612 -26.80 -5.74 14.29
N ILE A 613 -27.99 -5.29 13.82
CA ILE A 613 -29.13 -4.94 14.67
C ILE A 613 -29.67 -6.16 15.41
N GLU A 614 -29.91 -7.26 14.70
CA GLU A 614 -30.44 -8.50 15.31
C GLU A 614 -29.57 -8.97 16.47
N SER A 615 -28.26 -8.94 16.28
CA SER A 615 -27.33 -9.41 17.29
C SER A 615 -27.13 -8.41 18.43
N ILE A 616 -27.00 -7.09 18.16
CA ILE A 616 -26.73 -6.09 19.23
C ILE A 616 -27.92 -5.92 20.18
N LYS A 617 -29.16 -6.14 19.72
CA LYS A 617 -30.38 -6.13 20.56
C LYS A 617 -30.32 -7.11 21.72
N LYS A 618 -29.59 -8.23 21.62
CA LYS A 618 -29.40 -9.21 22.69
C LYS A 618 -28.61 -8.65 23.89
N TYR A 619 -27.82 -7.61 23.65
CA TYR A 619 -26.96 -6.95 24.64
C TYR A 619 -27.57 -5.64 25.17
N ASN A 620 -28.80 -5.32 24.79
CA ASN A 620 -29.48 -4.11 25.26
C ASN A 620 -29.62 -4.08 26.78
N ASN A 621 -29.28 -2.96 27.42
CA ASN A 621 -29.22 -2.74 28.87
C ASN A 621 -28.32 -3.76 29.59
N LYS A 622 -27.16 -4.12 28.99
CA LYS A 622 -26.20 -5.06 29.57
C LYS A 622 -24.77 -4.55 29.46
N ILE A 623 -23.93 -5.02 30.38
CA ILE A 623 -22.48 -4.89 30.24
C ILE A 623 -22.04 -5.73 29.05
N PHE A 624 -21.26 -5.13 28.19
CA PHE A 624 -20.72 -5.73 26.97
C PHE A 624 -19.21 -5.96 27.15
N THR A 625 -18.84 -7.20 27.30
CA THR A 625 -17.46 -7.61 27.61
C THR A 625 -16.63 -7.82 26.36
N GLU A 626 -15.30 -7.93 26.49
CA GLU A 626 -14.42 -8.26 25.37
C GLU A 626 -14.75 -9.63 24.74
N LYS A 627 -15.28 -10.59 25.51
CA LYS A 627 -15.77 -11.86 24.96
C LYS A 627 -17.04 -11.68 24.11
N ASP A 628 -17.92 -10.76 24.51
CA ASP A 628 -19.15 -10.51 23.79
C ASP A 628 -18.89 -9.83 22.45
N LYS A 629 -17.82 -9.04 22.33
CA LYS A 629 -17.38 -8.44 21.05
C LYS A 629 -17.13 -9.52 19.99
N GLN A 630 -16.36 -10.54 20.31
CA GLN A 630 -16.07 -11.62 19.36
C GLN A 630 -17.32 -12.47 19.06
N LYS A 631 -18.20 -12.70 20.05
CA LYS A 631 -19.49 -13.39 19.81
C LYS A 631 -20.37 -12.59 18.87
N TYR A 632 -20.44 -11.28 19.09
CA TYR A 632 -21.21 -10.36 18.24
C TYR A 632 -20.73 -10.41 16.78
N ILE A 633 -19.40 -10.34 16.56
CA ILE A 633 -18.81 -10.49 15.22
C ILE A 633 -19.10 -11.86 14.62
N ASN A 634 -18.97 -12.95 15.41
CA ASN A 634 -19.24 -14.29 14.92
C ASN A 634 -20.70 -14.49 14.47
N GLU A 635 -21.64 -13.88 15.19
CA GLU A 635 -23.07 -13.96 14.83
C GLU A 635 -23.42 -13.15 13.59
N VAL A 636 -22.81 -11.96 13.43
CA VAL A 636 -23.08 -11.08 12.28
C VAL A 636 -22.44 -11.61 11.00
N TYR A 637 -21.18 -12.08 11.11
CA TYR A 637 -20.41 -12.57 9.98
C TYR A 637 -20.37 -14.10 9.89
N ASP A 638 -21.44 -14.74 10.35
CA ASP A 638 -21.62 -16.20 10.25
C ASP A 638 -21.65 -16.64 8.79
N ILE A 639 -20.88 -17.69 8.47
CA ILE A 639 -20.66 -18.14 7.11
C ILE A 639 -21.94 -18.65 6.46
N GLU A 640 -22.75 -19.44 7.22
CA GLU A 640 -23.99 -20.01 6.69
C GLU A 640 -25.02 -18.91 6.40
N LYS A 641 -25.11 -17.91 7.27
CA LYS A 641 -25.98 -16.74 7.06
C LYS A 641 -25.54 -15.90 5.87
N LEU A 642 -24.24 -15.61 5.75
CA LEU A 642 -23.71 -14.77 4.69
C LEU A 642 -23.70 -15.46 3.32
N ASN A 643 -23.68 -16.79 3.28
CA ASN A 643 -23.74 -17.55 2.03
C ASN A 643 -25.18 -17.65 1.46
N GLN A 644 -26.18 -17.09 2.16
CA GLN A 644 -27.55 -17.03 1.68
C GLN A 644 -27.78 -15.75 0.86
N GLY A 645 -28.12 -15.90 -0.42
CA GLY A 645 -28.41 -14.79 -1.32
C GLY A 645 -27.33 -14.54 -2.37
N LYS A 646 -27.63 -13.63 -3.30
CA LYS A 646 -26.70 -13.21 -4.36
C LYS A 646 -26.12 -11.82 -4.05
N ASN A 647 -24.89 -11.58 -4.46
CA ASN A 647 -24.19 -10.27 -4.30
C ASN A 647 -24.06 -9.81 -2.84
N ASN A 648 -23.71 -10.71 -1.94
CA ASN A 648 -23.47 -10.46 -0.53
C ASN A 648 -21.98 -10.42 -0.20
N TYR A 649 -21.64 -10.12 1.06
CA TYR A 649 -20.28 -10.03 1.57
C TYR A 649 -19.45 -11.30 1.26
N TYR A 650 -20.00 -12.49 1.47
CA TYR A 650 -19.32 -13.76 1.21
C TYR A 650 -19.04 -13.96 -0.29
N GLU A 651 -20.05 -13.79 -1.14
CA GLU A 651 -19.91 -13.96 -2.59
C GLU A 651 -18.97 -12.91 -3.21
N THR A 652 -18.93 -11.70 -2.67
CA THR A 652 -17.99 -10.67 -3.11
C THR A 652 -16.56 -11.13 -2.90
N ILE A 653 -16.20 -11.60 -1.71
CA ILE A 653 -14.85 -12.10 -1.43
C ILE A 653 -14.51 -13.28 -2.33
N LYS A 654 -15.40 -14.29 -2.39
CA LYS A 654 -15.20 -15.51 -3.16
C LYS A 654 -14.99 -15.23 -4.65
N SER A 655 -15.88 -14.44 -5.25
CA SER A 655 -15.81 -14.13 -6.67
C SER A 655 -14.56 -13.32 -7.03
N LYS A 656 -14.15 -12.39 -6.17
CA LYS A 656 -12.93 -11.60 -6.39
C LYS A 656 -11.66 -12.45 -6.29
N ILE A 657 -11.57 -13.34 -5.30
CA ILE A 657 -10.43 -14.29 -5.21
C ILE A 657 -10.35 -15.13 -6.48
N ASN A 658 -11.48 -15.70 -6.92
CA ASN A 658 -11.55 -16.49 -8.15
C ASN A 658 -11.16 -15.67 -9.39
N THR A 659 -11.59 -14.41 -9.47
CA THR A 659 -11.18 -13.49 -10.55
C THR A 659 -9.67 -13.30 -10.55
N LEU A 660 -9.03 -13.08 -9.41
CA LEU A 660 -7.59 -12.88 -9.31
C LEU A 660 -6.77 -14.14 -9.64
N LEU A 661 -7.26 -15.31 -9.22
CA LEU A 661 -6.65 -16.59 -9.60
C LEU A 661 -6.60 -16.75 -11.12
N ASN A 662 -7.70 -16.42 -11.79
CA ASN A 662 -7.86 -16.51 -13.24
C ASN A 662 -7.35 -15.29 -14.00
N PHE A 663 -6.87 -14.25 -13.30
CA PHE A 663 -6.41 -13.01 -13.93
C PHE A 663 -5.18 -13.26 -14.80
N PRO A 664 -5.18 -12.78 -16.06
CA PRO A 664 -4.07 -13.03 -16.97
C PRO A 664 -2.79 -12.32 -16.49
N ILE A 665 -1.66 -12.98 -16.71
CA ILE A 665 -0.35 -12.35 -16.53
C ILE A 665 -0.27 -11.19 -17.52
N ASN A 666 0.11 -10.00 -17.02
CA ASN A 666 0.22 -8.77 -17.81
C ASN A 666 -1.11 -8.24 -18.41
N GLY A 667 -2.25 -8.61 -17.81
CA GLY A 667 -3.58 -8.20 -18.28
C GLY A 667 -3.95 -6.74 -18.01
N LEU A 668 -3.22 -6.05 -17.10
CA LEU A 668 -3.43 -4.63 -16.76
C LEU A 668 -2.12 -3.86 -16.76
N GLU A 669 -2.22 -2.54 -17.03
CA GLU A 669 -1.11 -1.62 -16.75
C GLU A 669 -0.99 -1.35 -15.24
N GLN A 670 0.21 -1.01 -14.78
CA GLN A 670 0.46 -0.71 -13.36
C GLN A 670 -0.41 0.43 -12.81
N LYS A 671 -0.71 1.43 -13.64
CA LYS A 671 -1.58 2.56 -13.28
C LYS A 671 -3.01 2.08 -13.00
N ASP A 672 -3.54 1.24 -13.88
CA ASP A 672 -4.90 0.71 -13.77
C ASP A 672 -5.02 -0.28 -12.60
N ALA A 673 -3.99 -1.09 -12.36
CA ALA A 673 -3.92 -1.97 -11.20
C ALA A 673 -4.00 -1.19 -9.87
N LYS A 674 -3.33 -0.04 -9.77
CA LYS A 674 -3.43 0.83 -8.59
C LYS A 674 -4.82 1.42 -8.40
N ILE A 675 -5.43 1.89 -9.49
CA ILE A 675 -6.79 2.43 -9.48
C ILE A 675 -7.76 1.34 -9.05
N GLN A 676 -7.66 0.16 -9.62
CA GLN A 676 -8.52 -0.98 -9.33
C GLN A 676 -8.37 -1.48 -7.88
N PHE A 677 -7.13 -1.52 -7.35
CA PHE A 677 -6.89 -1.91 -5.96
C PHE A 677 -7.56 -0.95 -4.97
N ARG A 678 -7.41 0.33 -5.20
CA ARG A 678 -7.95 1.35 -4.30
C ARG A 678 -9.46 1.48 -4.41
N ASN A 679 -10.06 1.10 -5.57
CA ASN A 679 -11.45 1.44 -5.93
C ASN A 679 -11.75 2.91 -5.59
N ILE A 680 -10.79 3.82 -5.94
CA ILE A 680 -10.83 5.22 -5.53
C ILE A 680 -11.90 5.92 -6.35
N ASN A 681 -13.08 6.00 -5.78
CA ASN A 681 -14.13 6.92 -6.21
C ASN A 681 -13.98 8.28 -5.52
N SER A 682 -12.76 8.80 -5.39
CA SER A 682 -12.52 10.11 -4.78
C SER A 682 -11.69 11.01 -5.69
N ILE A 683 -12.00 12.30 -5.62
CA ILE A 683 -11.27 13.38 -6.28
C ILE A 683 -10.72 14.35 -5.25
N THR A 684 -9.61 15.00 -5.58
CA THR A 684 -9.08 16.11 -4.79
C THR A 684 -9.76 17.38 -5.26
N VAL A 685 -10.36 18.11 -4.32
CA VAL A 685 -11.04 19.36 -4.62
C VAL A 685 -10.52 20.50 -3.76
N MET A 686 -10.59 21.70 -4.32
CA MET A 686 -10.38 22.97 -3.64
C MET A 686 -11.70 23.77 -3.69
N PRO A 687 -12.23 24.24 -2.56
CA PRO A 687 -13.37 25.14 -2.55
C PRO A 687 -13.08 26.44 -3.31
N GLN A 688 -14.06 26.97 -4.03
CA GLN A 688 -13.94 28.19 -4.85
C GLN A 688 -13.40 29.38 -4.04
N LYS A 689 -13.78 29.51 -2.78
CA LYS A 689 -13.28 30.54 -1.86
C LYS A 689 -11.74 30.55 -1.81
N PHE A 690 -11.12 29.40 -1.54
CA PHE A 690 -9.66 29.31 -1.41
C PHE A 690 -8.95 29.40 -2.75
N TYR A 691 -9.58 28.95 -3.83
CA TYR A 691 -9.02 29.14 -5.17
C TYR A 691 -8.87 30.64 -5.49
N LYS A 692 -9.92 31.46 -5.24
CA LYS A 692 -9.87 32.91 -5.44
C LYS A 692 -8.80 33.59 -4.57
N GLU A 693 -8.70 33.21 -3.27
CA GLU A 693 -7.66 33.72 -2.37
C GLU A 693 -6.24 33.45 -2.89
N LEU A 694 -5.95 32.21 -3.31
CA LEU A 694 -4.63 31.81 -3.82
C LEU A 694 -4.33 32.43 -5.20
N GLU A 695 -5.35 32.69 -6.02
CA GLU A 695 -5.23 33.37 -7.29
C GLU A 695 -4.90 34.87 -7.11
N GLU A 696 -5.58 35.58 -6.20
CA GLU A 696 -5.31 36.97 -5.81
C GLU A 696 -3.88 37.14 -5.24
N GLU A 697 -3.41 36.18 -4.44
CA GLU A 697 -2.05 36.15 -3.91
C GLU A 697 -1.00 35.69 -4.94
N LYS A 698 -1.44 35.36 -6.17
CA LYS A 698 -0.59 34.88 -7.30
C LYS A 698 0.22 33.63 -6.99
N ILE A 699 -0.31 32.76 -6.14
CA ILE A 699 0.39 31.54 -5.70
C ILE A 699 0.59 30.58 -6.91
N PHE A 700 -0.40 30.45 -7.79
CA PHE A 700 -0.29 29.63 -8.98
C PHE A 700 0.77 30.15 -9.95
N GLU A 701 0.86 31.49 -10.16
CA GLU A 701 1.94 32.09 -10.97
C GLU A 701 3.33 31.85 -10.34
N LYS A 702 3.43 31.96 -9.00
CA LYS A 702 4.68 31.66 -8.30
C LYS A 702 5.07 30.20 -8.48
N TYR A 703 4.09 29.28 -8.39
CA TYR A 703 4.31 27.83 -8.60
C TYR A 703 4.89 27.56 -9.99
N ASP A 704 4.38 28.20 -11.04
CA ASP A 704 4.85 28.02 -12.42
C ASP A 704 6.27 28.53 -12.66
N LYS A 705 6.62 29.64 -12.02
CA LYS A 705 7.94 30.29 -12.14
C LYS A 705 9.00 29.62 -11.24
N SER A 706 8.60 28.88 -10.23
CA SER A 706 9.49 28.28 -9.25
C SER A 706 10.03 26.93 -9.69
N PHE A 707 11.22 26.57 -9.20
CA PHE A 707 11.91 25.31 -9.47
C PHE A 707 12.40 24.68 -8.16
N GLY A 708 12.66 23.38 -8.22
CA GLY A 708 13.27 22.64 -7.11
C GLY A 708 12.45 22.76 -5.82
N GLU A 709 13.09 23.20 -4.77
CA GLU A 709 12.54 23.24 -3.40
C GLU A 709 11.43 24.26 -3.23
N GLU A 710 11.57 25.45 -3.83
CA GLU A 710 10.56 26.49 -3.76
C GLU A 710 9.23 26.04 -4.38
N LYS A 711 9.29 25.38 -5.55
CA LYS A 711 8.10 24.82 -6.21
C LYS A 711 7.34 23.84 -5.33
N ILE A 712 8.07 23.02 -4.58
CA ILE A 712 7.47 22.04 -3.68
C ILE A 712 6.83 22.72 -2.46
N ASN A 713 7.45 23.78 -1.91
CA ASN A 713 6.86 24.56 -0.80
C ASN A 713 5.51 25.15 -1.20
N ILE A 714 5.45 25.72 -2.41
CA ILE A 714 4.22 26.31 -2.93
C ILE A 714 3.15 25.20 -3.18
N LEU A 715 3.57 24.03 -3.67
CA LEU A 715 2.65 22.89 -3.83
C LEU A 715 2.05 22.45 -2.49
N GLU A 716 2.86 22.39 -1.43
CA GLU A 716 2.38 22.07 -0.08
C GLU A 716 1.38 23.12 0.42
N GLU A 717 1.63 24.38 0.19
CA GLU A 717 0.72 25.47 0.50
C GLU A 717 -0.62 25.30 -0.23
N ILE A 718 -0.60 25.04 -1.53
CA ILE A 718 -1.80 24.77 -2.32
C ILE A 718 -2.57 23.55 -1.77
N MET A 719 -1.86 22.46 -1.46
CA MET A 719 -2.48 21.23 -0.97
C MET A 719 -3.15 21.41 0.41
N HIS A 720 -2.68 22.31 1.26
CA HIS A 720 -3.32 22.64 2.54
C HIS A 720 -4.76 23.15 2.41
N TYR A 721 -5.10 23.74 1.27
CA TYR A 721 -6.45 24.24 0.96
C TYR A 721 -7.31 23.23 0.17
N THR A 722 -6.84 22.00 0.04
CA THR A 722 -7.57 20.91 -0.64
C THR A 722 -8.16 19.90 0.33
N MET A 723 -9.09 19.11 -0.18
CA MET A 723 -9.64 17.92 0.49
C MET A 723 -9.98 16.83 -0.51
N SER A 724 -10.14 15.60 -0.03
CA SER A 724 -10.60 14.47 -0.85
C SER A 724 -12.10 14.25 -0.61
N ILE A 725 -12.89 14.21 -1.70
CA ILE A 725 -14.33 13.92 -1.65
C ILE A 725 -14.69 12.80 -2.63
N ASN A 726 -15.85 12.17 -2.44
CA ASN A 726 -16.31 11.12 -3.34
C ASN A 726 -16.51 11.66 -4.77
N TYR A 727 -16.12 10.88 -5.79
CA TYR A 727 -16.26 11.23 -7.19
C TYR A 727 -17.69 11.59 -7.62
N TYR A 728 -18.70 11.08 -6.90
CA TYR A 728 -20.10 11.47 -7.11
C TYR A 728 -20.31 13.01 -7.09
N PHE A 729 -19.49 13.75 -6.34
CA PHE A 729 -19.53 15.20 -6.26
C PHE A 729 -18.82 15.91 -7.41
N ASN A 730 -18.21 15.17 -8.35
CA ASN A 730 -17.55 15.76 -9.54
C ASN A 730 -18.50 16.63 -10.38
N ARG A 731 -19.79 16.34 -10.34
CA ARG A 731 -20.83 17.16 -10.98
C ARG A 731 -20.97 18.59 -10.45
N TYR A 732 -20.40 18.87 -9.28
CA TYR A 732 -20.33 20.19 -8.66
C TYR A 732 -18.94 20.82 -8.81
N CYS A 733 -18.11 20.30 -9.71
CA CYS A 733 -16.79 20.82 -10.00
C CYS A 733 -16.79 21.35 -11.41
N ASN A 734 -16.52 22.66 -11.59
CA ASN A 734 -16.59 23.29 -12.91
C ASN A 734 -15.29 23.14 -13.71
N ASN A 735 -14.15 23.36 -13.06
CA ASN A 735 -12.85 23.40 -13.71
C ASN A 735 -11.81 22.65 -12.90
N LYS A 736 -10.76 22.24 -13.58
CA LYS A 736 -9.49 21.86 -12.97
C LYS A 736 -8.60 23.09 -12.89
N ILE A 737 -7.68 23.13 -11.96
CA ILE A 737 -6.65 24.15 -11.97
C ILE A 737 -5.90 24.03 -13.31
N SER A 738 -5.86 25.12 -14.08
CA SER A 738 -5.27 25.17 -15.43
C SER A 738 -3.74 25.16 -15.39
N ASN A 739 -3.16 24.09 -14.84
CA ASN A 739 -1.72 23.90 -14.76
C ASN A 739 -1.43 22.40 -14.89
N ASP A 740 -0.54 22.02 -15.81
CA ASP A 740 -0.23 20.61 -16.16
C ASP A 740 0.10 19.73 -14.94
N ASN A 741 0.69 20.30 -13.88
CA ASN A 741 1.03 19.57 -12.66
C ASN A 741 -0.07 19.57 -11.60
N LEU A 742 -1.10 20.40 -11.72
CA LEU A 742 -2.20 20.58 -10.77
C LEU A 742 -3.56 20.14 -11.34
N GLU A 743 -3.61 19.63 -12.57
CA GLU A 743 -4.83 19.15 -13.24
C GLU A 743 -5.60 18.07 -12.47
N HIS A 744 -5.00 17.46 -11.46
CA HIS A 744 -5.67 16.49 -10.57
C HIS A 744 -6.51 17.14 -9.47
N ILE A 745 -6.42 18.47 -9.30
CA ILE A 745 -7.19 19.26 -8.34
C ILE A 745 -8.36 19.93 -9.06
N TYR A 746 -9.57 19.64 -8.60
CA TYR A 746 -10.80 20.22 -9.14
C TYR A 746 -11.24 21.40 -8.27
N ILE A 747 -11.83 22.41 -8.86
CA ILE A 747 -12.43 23.54 -8.13
C ILE A 747 -13.91 23.21 -7.92
N THR A 748 -14.35 23.14 -6.68
CA THR A 748 -15.75 22.83 -6.36
C THR A 748 -16.57 24.07 -6.06
N GLN A 749 -17.81 24.07 -6.54
CA GLN A 749 -18.82 25.10 -6.27
C GLN A 749 -19.59 24.87 -4.97
N LEU A 750 -19.32 23.79 -4.27
CA LEU A 750 -19.96 23.54 -2.98
C LEU A 750 -19.47 24.54 -1.93
N LYS A 751 -20.42 25.02 -1.11
CA LYS A 751 -20.16 26.01 -0.07
C LYS A 751 -19.26 25.43 1.03
N TYR A 752 -18.21 26.19 1.37
CA TYR A 752 -17.30 25.87 2.47
C TYR A 752 -17.46 26.86 3.62
N ASP A 753 -17.64 26.33 4.81
CA ASP A 753 -17.69 27.08 6.07
C ASP A 753 -16.62 26.55 7.04
N ASP A 754 -15.92 27.43 7.72
CA ASP A 754 -14.78 27.06 8.58
C ASP A 754 -15.19 26.22 9.80
N ASN A 755 -16.47 26.30 10.24
CA ASN A 755 -16.99 25.53 11.37
C ASN A 755 -17.55 24.16 10.96
N ILE A 756 -18.21 24.09 9.80
CA ILE A 756 -18.91 22.87 9.35
C ILE A 756 -18.25 22.18 8.15
N GLY A 757 -17.18 22.77 7.58
CA GLY A 757 -16.51 22.23 6.39
C GLY A 757 -17.34 22.36 5.11
N LEU A 758 -17.08 21.53 4.11
CA LEU A 758 -17.77 21.52 2.83
C LEU A 758 -19.19 20.94 2.98
N SER A 759 -20.20 21.74 2.67
CA SER A 759 -21.62 21.34 2.67
C SER A 759 -22.00 20.60 1.37
N ASN A 760 -23.30 20.27 1.23
CA ASN A 760 -23.86 19.79 -0.04
C ASN A 760 -24.53 20.92 -0.85
N ASP A 761 -24.54 22.13 -0.33
CA ASP A 761 -25.17 23.29 -0.93
C ASP A 761 -24.20 23.98 -1.90
N ILE A 762 -24.73 24.54 -2.97
CA ILE A 762 -23.94 25.31 -3.94
C ILE A 762 -23.68 26.70 -3.33
N ASP A 763 -22.50 27.24 -3.56
CA ASP A 763 -22.13 28.58 -3.17
C ASP A 763 -22.82 29.59 -4.11
N ASP A 764 -23.67 30.48 -3.55
CA ASP A 764 -24.42 31.46 -4.32
C ASP A 764 -23.52 32.41 -5.12
N GLU A 765 -22.30 32.66 -4.63
CA GLU A 765 -21.29 33.47 -5.35
C GLU A 765 -20.68 32.72 -6.56
N ALA A 766 -20.65 31.38 -6.53
CA ALA A 766 -20.16 30.57 -7.63
C ALA A 766 -21.14 30.53 -8.82
N ASP A 767 -22.43 30.75 -8.60
CA ASP A 767 -23.47 30.70 -9.63
C ASP A 767 -23.52 31.97 -10.53
N ILE A 768 -22.95 33.08 -10.07
CA ILE A 768 -22.93 34.35 -10.82
C ILE A 768 -21.92 34.29 -11.98
N ASP A 769 -20.75 33.70 -11.76
CA ASP A 769 -19.69 33.60 -12.79
C ASP A 769 -20.02 32.57 -13.90
N SER A 770 -20.82 31.54 -13.58
CA SER A 770 -21.23 30.52 -14.58
C SER A 770 -22.31 31.02 -15.57
N ARG A 771 -22.98 32.15 -15.29
CA ARG A 771 -23.99 32.74 -16.17
C ARG A 771 -23.41 33.66 -17.24
N PHE A 772 -22.11 33.96 -17.19
CA PHE A 772 -21.42 34.88 -18.10
C PHE A 772 -20.35 34.21 -18.97
N LEU A 773 -20.18 32.88 -18.89
CA LEU A 773 -19.37 32.07 -19.81
C LEU A 773 -20.24 31.10 -20.61
#